data_700e37db6917e2fcdc6441846b12df76
#
_entry.id   700e37db6917e2fcdc6441846b12df76
#
_cell.length_a   1.000
_cell.length_b   1.000
_cell.length_c   1.000
_cell.angle_alpha   90.00
_cell.angle_beta   90.00
_cell.angle_gamma   90.00
#
_symmetry.space_group_name_H-M   'P 1'
#
loop_
_entity.id
_entity.type
_entity.pdbx_description
1 polymer ?
#
loop_
_entity_poly.entity_id
_entity_poly.type
_entity_poly.pdbx_seq_one_letter_code
_entity_poly.pdbx_strand_id
1 'polypeptide(L)'
;MNMPSKLRVALLGAGKMAVQHAAAIRLCEGAELVAVADPIVPPEDIRARFGSGVSTFTAPDALLASVKPDVVHIVTPPDSHAALARLCLESGAHVYVEKPFALTSVDARSILDLAAEKGLRACAAHQVLFQESARAYRHYVPMIGNVRHVESFFSFKPVRRRSGGGGLSTPVDQLIDILPHPVYLLLNALPDKGRVELTAMDVSPQGEVRAVVRKGDALACLVVSLRARPVESFLRVMGSNGSVEADFVIGYVVGLPGPGASAPAVVLKPFSKAWQTGWGSFKGLLKLVFRRHKSYPGLAELLKRFYSSIARGTEAPMTDAEILDTVELCEEISEQLRLAEQTAERHAQDELRRQETSLAGRAAPRGTVLLTGGTGILGRPTAAALRDAGWHVRVPVRRDLPAAQRLPGIEYVRADLGDDVPDSLLQHVDLVVHAAAETAGERADHERNTIRATSNLLDAMGRNAVRRLINISSVAVLKPDGSGKPLREDSPVDSDNLGRGPYVWAKATAEVAAVRKAETGQIDLRTIRLGPLVDYDNFTPPGRLGREVARLFVGMGTRRGALSVCSVATAAAVIRSYAGDFDQAPPMVNLIEVPAPTRGELADRLRAVRPDLRFLWLPFPVVRALGAALKIALRTVRPGKPTVDLYSAFKPEYYSGEIASTVIASAGSPRTVGRDL
;
A
#
# COMPACT_ATOMS: atom_id res chain seq x y z
N MET A 1 -9.30 -44.44 -27.45
CA MET A 1 -9.51 -43.01 -27.65
C MET A 1 -8.25 -42.31 -27.16
N ASN A 2 -7.48 -41.71 -28.08
CA ASN A 2 -6.34 -40.89 -27.68
C ASN A 2 -6.86 -39.71 -26.80
N MET A 3 -6.34 -39.59 -25.59
CA MET A 3 -6.60 -38.41 -24.78
C MET A 3 -6.11 -37.19 -25.57
N PRO A 4 -6.91 -36.13 -25.73
CA PRO A 4 -6.45 -34.94 -26.42
C PRO A 4 -5.18 -34.43 -25.74
N SER A 5 -4.18 -34.06 -26.53
CA SER A 5 -2.95 -33.47 -26.00
C SER A 5 -3.27 -32.27 -25.15
N LYS A 6 -2.62 -32.17 -23.98
CA LYS A 6 -2.77 -30.99 -23.11
C LYS A 6 -2.35 -29.73 -23.82
N LEU A 7 -3.08 -28.63 -23.62
CA LEU A 7 -2.69 -27.32 -24.10
C LEU A 7 -1.37 -26.90 -23.43
N ARG A 8 -0.41 -26.49 -24.23
CA ARG A 8 0.90 -26.00 -23.79
C ARG A 8 0.79 -24.52 -23.45
N VAL A 9 0.90 -24.20 -22.18
CA VAL A 9 0.71 -22.82 -21.69
C VAL A 9 2.03 -22.19 -21.32
N ALA A 10 2.25 -20.94 -21.75
CA ALA A 10 3.40 -20.14 -21.33
C ALA A 10 2.95 -18.89 -20.54
N LEU A 11 3.85 -18.35 -19.71
CA LEU A 11 3.65 -17.09 -18.99
C LEU A 11 4.67 -16.05 -19.46
N LEU A 12 4.22 -14.86 -19.74
CA LEU A 12 5.05 -13.66 -19.87
C LEU A 12 4.93 -12.83 -18.58
N GLY A 13 6.05 -12.72 -17.84
CA GLY A 13 6.13 -12.18 -16.49
C GLY A 13 6.22 -13.27 -15.42
N ALA A 14 7.11 -13.09 -14.42
CA ALA A 14 7.34 -14.01 -13.31
C ALA A 14 7.00 -13.39 -11.94
N GLY A 15 6.17 -12.35 -11.93
CA GLY A 15 5.74 -11.63 -10.73
C GLY A 15 4.73 -12.40 -9.85
N LYS A 16 4.13 -11.70 -8.88
CA LYS A 16 3.16 -12.29 -7.93
C LYS A 16 1.94 -12.90 -8.63
N MET A 17 1.42 -12.25 -9.69
CA MET A 17 0.28 -12.76 -10.44
C MET A 17 0.63 -14.04 -11.21
N ALA A 18 1.83 -14.13 -11.80
CA ALA A 18 2.27 -15.33 -12.50
C ALA A 18 2.22 -16.59 -11.61
N VAL A 19 2.56 -16.47 -10.32
CA VAL A 19 2.45 -17.58 -9.36
C VAL A 19 1.00 -18.04 -9.19
N GLN A 20 0.05 -17.09 -9.17
CA GLN A 20 -1.39 -17.42 -9.07
C GLN A 20 -1.89 -18.10 -10.36
N HIS A 21 -1.44 -17.61 -11.53
CA HIS A 21 -1.75 -18.24 -12.82
C HIS A 21 -1.19 -19.66 -12.90
N ALA A 22 0.07 -19.86 -12.54
CA ALA A 22 0.68 -21.20 -12.53
C ALA A 22 -0.09 -22.17 -11.61
N ALA A 23 -0.52 -21.69 -10.44
CA ALA A 23 -1.36 -22.49 -9.53
C ALA A 23 -2.73 -22.81 -10.12
N ALA A 24 -3.35 -21.88 -10.84
CA ALA A 24 -4.64 -22.09 -11.50
C ALA A 24 -4.53 -23.01 -12.73
N ILE A 25 -3.47 -22.88 -13.54
CA ILE A 25 -3.18 -23.77 -14.68
C ILE A 25 -3.07 -25.22 -14.21
N ARG A 26 -2.34 -25.48 -13.12
CA ARG A 26 -2.19 -26.84 -12.55
C ARG A 26 -3.52 -27.48 -12.10
N LEU A 27 -4.57 -26.69 -11.92
CA LEU A 27 -5.92 -27.19 -11.59
C LEU A 27 -6.74 -27.52 -12.84
N CYS A 28 -6.25 -27.20 -14.03
CA CYS A 28 -6.89 -27.47 -15.29
C CYS A 28 -6.27 -28.73 -15.89
N GLU A 29 -6.97 -29.90 -15.84
CA GLU A 29 -6.45 -31.20 -16.31
C GLU A 29 -6.02 -31.20 -17.78
N GLY A 30 -6.63 -30.33 -18.60
CA GLY A 30 -6.35 -30.21 -20.05
C GLY A 30 -5.24 -29.21 -20.40
N ALA A 31 -4.44 -28.72 -19.46
CA ALA A 31 -3.39 -27.73 -19.72
C ALA A 31 -2.14 -28.02 -18.88
N GLU A 32 -0.98 -27.59 -19.38
CA GLU A 32 0.29 -27.67 -18.64
C GLU A 32 1.13 -26.40 -18.86
N LEU A 33 1.77 -25.94 -17.79
CA LEU A 33 2.72 -24.83 -17.87
C LEU A 33 4.06 -25.35 -18.38
N VAL A 34 4.50 -24.89 -19.56
CA VAL A 34 5.71 -25.36 -20.23
C VAL A 34 6.85 -24.33 -20.21
N ALA A 35 6.55 -23.04 -20.14
CA ALA A 35 7.58 -22.00 -20.20
C ALA A 35 7.18 -20.72 -19.46
N VAL A 36 8.20 -19.97 -19.00
CA VAL A 36 8.05 -18.62 -18.39
C VAL A 36 9.14 -17.72 -18.95
N ALA A 37 8.77 -16.51 -19.38
CA ALA A 37 9.73 -15.47 -19.75
C ALA A 37 9.62 -14.26 -18.83
N ASP A 38 10.78 -13.78 -18.33
CA ASP A 38 10.87 -12.53 -17.55
C ASP A 38 12.26 -11.92 -17.76
N PRO A 39 12.37 -10.63 -18.12
CA PRO A 39 13.66 -10.00 -18.39
C PRO A 39 14.46 -9.68 -17.11
N ILE A 40 13.83 -9.71 -15.94
CA ILE A 40 14.42 -9.23 -14.68
C ILE A 40 14.67 -10.39 -13.71
N VAL A 41 13.74 -11.35 -13.62
CA VAL A 41 13.83 -12.45 -12.66
C VAL A 41 14.81 -13.51 -13.16
N PRO A 42 15.84 -13.86 -12.36
CA PRO A 42 16.83 -14.88 -12.75
C PRO A 42 16.20 -16.25 -13.06
N PRO A 43 16.74 -17.01 -14.01
CA PRO A 43 16.21 -18.32 -14.39
C PRO A 43 16.12 -19.32 -13.23
N GLU A 44 17.05 -19.29 -12.29
CA GLU A 44 17.04 -20.13 -11.09
C GLU A 44 15.84 -19.83 -10.19
N ASP A 45 15.52 -18.55 -10.01
CA ASP A 45 14.36 -18.11 -9.22
C ASP A 45 13.04 -18.48 -9.91
N ILE A 46 12.99 -18.41 -11.25
CA ILE A 46 11.84 -18.86 -12.04
C ILE A 46 11.63 -20.36 -11.82
N ARG A 47 12.68 -21.18 -11.95
CA ARG A 47 12.58 -22.64 -11.72
C ARG A 47 12.17 -22.97 -10.27
N ALA A 48 12.70 -22.24 -9.30
CA ALA A 48 12.32 -22.42 -7.88
C ALA A 48 10.84 -22.15 -7.63
N ARG A 49 10.24 -21.15 -8.32
CA ARG A 49 8.83 -20.74 -8.15
C ARG A 49 7.86 -21.61 -8.96
N PHE A 50 8.21 -21.96 -10.18
CA PHE A 50 7.30 -22.59 -11.14
C PHE A 50 7.55 -24.07 -11.36
N GLY A 51 8.72 -24.58 -11.01
CA GLY A 51 9.13 -25.98 -11.12
C GLY A 51 10.30 -26.17 -12.08
N SER A 52 11.11 -27.21 -11.84
CA SER A 52 12.32 -27.51 -12.63
C SER A 52 12.04 -27.94 -14.07
N GLY A 53 10.84 -28.40 -14.37
CA GLY A 53 10.42 -28.81 -15.72
C GLY A 53 9.97 -27.63 -16.60
N VAL A 54 9.94 -26.41 -16.09
CA VAL A 54 9.53 -25.23 -16.85
C VAL A 54 10.73 -24.61 -17.55
N SER A 55 10.64 -24.41 -18.88
CA SER A 55 11.65 -23.70 -19.65
C SER A 55 11.66 -22.20 -19.30
N THR A 56 12.86 -21.63 -19.21
CA THR A 56 13.01 -20.23 -18.77
C THR A 56 13.65 -19.37 -19.86
N PHE A 57 13.10 -18.18 -20.08
CA PHE A 57 13.55 -17.23 -21.09
C PHE A 57 13.62 -15.83 -20.52
N THR A 58 14.46 -14.97 -21.11
CA THR A 58 14.53 -13.54 -20.78
C THR A 58 13.74 -12.68 -21.77
N ALA A 59 13.45 -13.21 -22.98
CA ALA A 59 12.74 -12.50 -24.03
C ALA A 59 11.52 -13.30 -24.53
N PRO A 60 10.38 -12.63 -24.79
CA PRO A 60 9.17 -13.27 -25.33
C PRO A 60 9.39 -13.96 -26.67
N ASP A 61 10.10 -13.31 -27.62
CA ASP A 61 10.37 -13.85 -28.95
C ASP A 61 11.10 -15.19 -28.90
N ALA A 62 12.12 -15.29 -28.04
CA ALA A 62 12.89 -16.53 -27.86
C ALA A 62 12.01 -17.67 -27.31
N LEU A 63 11.09 -17.34 -26.37
CA LEU A 63 10.12 -18.30 -25.86
C LEU A 63 9.17 -18.78 -26.96
N LEU A 64 8.56 -17.86 -27.70
CA LEU A 64 7.59 -18.16 -28.76
C LEU A 64 8.19 -18.99 -29.86
N ALA A 65 9.40 -18.65 -30.34
CA ALA A 65 10.10 -19.38 -31.39
C ALA A 65 10.49 -20.80 -30.94
N SER A 66 11.00 -20.96 -29.71
CA SER A 66 11.52 -22.23 -29.20
C SER A 66 10.40 -23.16 -28.71
N VAL A 67 9.41 -22.66 -28.01
CA VAL A 67 8.40 -23.46 -27.30
C VAL A 67 7.15 -23.67 -28.14
N LYS A 68 6.75 -22.69 -28.93
CA LYS A 68 5.50 -22.68 -29.70
C LYS A 68 4.29 -23.07 -28.83
N PRO A 69 3.97 -22.27 -27.80
CA PRO A 69 2.85 -22.57 -26.88
C PRO A 69 1.51 -22.42 -27.60
N ASP A 70 0.49 -23.19 -27.16
CA ASP A 70 -0.89 -23.04 -27.65
C ASP A 70 -1.54 -21.80 -27.04
N VAL A 71 -1.20 -21.47 -25.78
CA VAL A 71 -1.77 -20.35 -25.02
C VAL A 71 -0.66 -19.60 -24.30
N VAL A 72 -0.71 -18.27 -24.34
CA VAL A 72 0.19 -17.41 -23.59
C VAL A 72 -0.62 -16.55 -22.61
N HIS A 73 -0.24 -16.59 -21.34
CA HIS A 73 -0.77 -15.65 -20.33
C HIS A 73 0.18 -14.45 -20.21
N ILE A 74 -0.36 -13.28 -20.42
CA ILE A 74 0.36 -12.01 -20.30
C ILE A 74 0.05 -11.45 -18.92
N VAL A 75 1.06 -11.51 -18.02
CA VAL A 75 0.97 -11.11 -16.61
C VAL A 75 2.06 -10.09 -16.25
N THR A 76 2.41 -9.28 -17.20
CA THR A 76 3.39 -8.19 -17.17
C THR A 76 2.73 -6.88 -16.72
N PRO A 77 3.46 -5.74 -16.61
CA PRO A 77 2.85 -4.43 -16.43
C PRO A 77 1.91 -4.04 -17.60
N PRO A 78 0.83 -3.28 -17.32
CA PRO A 78 -0.21 -2.94 -18.32
C PRO A 78 0.29 -2.31 -19.63
N ASP A 79 1.33 -1.49 -19.54
CA ASP A 79 1.91 -0.79 -20.71
C ASP A 79 2.42 -1.76 -21.80
N SER A 80 2.75 -3.00 -21.43
CA SER A 80 3.26 -4.00 -22.35
C SER A 80 2.18 -4.94 -22.91
N HIS A 81 0.94 -4.91 -22.38
CA HIS A 81 -0.08 -5.90 -22.71
C HIS A 81 -0.41 -5.93 -24.19
N ALA A 82 -0.66 -4.78 -24.81
CA ALA A 82 -1.07 -4.70 -26.20
C ALA A 82 0.03 -5.21 -27.18
N ALA A 83 1.27 -4.79 -26.96
CA ALA A 83 2.39 -5.22 -27.80
C ALA A 83 2.64 -6.73 -27.67
N LEU A 84 2.63 -7.27 -26.45
CA LEU A 84 2.84 -8.70 -26.20
C LEU A 84 1.68 -9.55 -26.70
N ALA A 85 0.42 -9.05 -26.59
CA ALA A 85 -0.73 -9.77 -27.12
C ALA A 85 -0.65 -9.93 -28.64
N ARG A 86 -0.34 -8.85 -29.37
CA ARG A 86 -0.13 -8.89 -30.83
C ARG A 86 0.99 -9.88 -31.20
N LEU A 87 2.15 -9.78 -30.55
CA LEU A 87 3.28 -10.68 -30.78
C LEU A 87 2.90 -12.16 -30.61
N CYS A 88 2.16 -12.48 -29.54
CA CYS A 88 1.72 -13.86 -29.29
C CYS A 88 0.71 -14.34 -30.33
N LEU A 89 -0.27 -13.51 -30.72
CA LEU A 89 -1.24 -13.82 -31.77
C LEU A 89 -0.57 -14.02 -33.12
N GLU A 90 0.39 -13.16 -33.48
CA GLU A 90 1.19 -13.30 -34.69
C GLU A 90 1.97 -14.62 -34.72
N SER A 91 2.43 -15.11 -33.58
CA SER A 91 3.12 -16.40 -33.45
C SER A 91 2.18 -17.61 -33.45
N GLY A 92 0.87 -17.42 -33.52
CA GLY A 92 -0.15 -18.47 -33.57
C GLY A 92 -0.62 -18.96 -32.19
N ALA A 93 -0.37 -18.22 -31.11
CA ALA A 93 -0.81 -18.58 -29.78
C ALA A 93 -2.08 -17.80 -29.36
N HIS A 94 -3.03 -18.48 -28.73
CA HIS A 94 -4.14 -17.84 -28.03
C HIS A 94 -3.61 -17.00 -26.85
N VAL A 95 -4.29 -15.90 -26.50
CA VAL A 95 -3.83 -15.01 -25.43
C VAL A 95 -4.83 -14.89 -24.29
N TYR A 96 -4.32 -14.95 -23.08
CA TYR A 96 -5.03 -14.55 -21.85
C TYR A 96 -4.30 -13.34 -21.26
N VAL A 97 -4.96 -12.20 -21.20
CA VAL A 97 -4.35 -10.93 -20.81
C VAL A 97 -4.85 -10.49 -19.44
N GLU A 98 -3.94 -10.19 -18.51
CA GLU A 98 -4.29 -9.61 -17.21
C GLU A 98 -4.96 -8.24 -17.38
N LYS A 99 -5.73 -7.88 -16.35
CA LYS A 99 -6.41 -6.57 -16.31
C LYS A 99 -5.38 -5.42 -16.08
N PRO A 100 -5.59 -4.27 -16.71
CA PRO A 100 -6.53 -4.00 -17.80
C PRO A 100 -6.12 -4.77 -19.08
N PHE A 101 -7.09 -5.21 -19.85
CA PHE A 101 -6.82 -5.94 -21.10
C PHE A 101 -5.93 -5.14 -22.07
N ALA A 102 -6.26 -3.87 -22.23
CA ALA A 102 -5.45 -2.86 -22.89
C ALA A 102 -5.68 -1.51 -22.18
N LEU A 103 -4.80 -0.53 -22.41
CA LEU A 103 -4.95 0.82 -21.86
C LEU A 103 -5.88 1.69 -22.70
N THR A 104 -6.00 1.40 -24.00
CA THR A 104 -6.85 2.12 -24.94
C THR A 104 -7.80 1.19 -25.67
N SER A 105 -8.95 1.71 -26.06
CA SER A 105 -9.94 1.01 -26.88
C SER A 105 -9.41 0.67 -28.28
N VAL A 106 -8.52 1.50 -28.81
CA VAL A 106 -7.85 1.26 -30.10
C VAL A 106 -6.95 0.03 -30.01
N ASP A 107 -6.15 -0.10 -28.95
CA ASP A 107 -5.32 -1.27 -28.73
C ASP A 107 -6.17 -2.53 -28.48
N ALA A 108 -7.24 -2.42 -27.70
CA ALA A 108 -8.14 -3.54 -27.44
C ALA A 108 -8.76 -4.05 -28.73
N ARG A 109 -9.28 -3.18 -29.57
CA ARG A 109 -9.84 -3.51 -30.88
C ARG A 109 -8.81 -4.18 -31.78
N SER A 110 -7.61 -3.60 -31.88
CA SER A 110 -6.50 -4.19 -32.67
C SER A 110 -6.14 -5.62 -32.24
N ILE A 111 -6.15 -5.91 -30.94
CA ILE A 111 -5.88 -7.27 -30.42
C ILE A 111 -7.02 -8.22 -30.81
N LEU A 112 -8.27 -7.80 -30.61
CA LEU A 112 -9.45 -8.62 -30.89
C LEU A 112 -9.61 -8.91 -32.40
N ASP A 113 -9.42 -7.89 -33.25
CA ASP A 113 -9.46 -8.03 -34.70
C ASP A 113 -8.36 -8.96 -35.20
N LEU A 114 -7.14 -8.84 -34.66
CA LEU A 114 -6.02 -9.75 -35.02
C LEU A 114 -6.30 -11.17 -34.56
N ALA A 115 -6.88 -11.36 -33.38
CA ALA A 115 -7.28 -12.68 -32.90
C ALA A 115 -8.32 -13.32 -33.81
N ALA A 116 -9.33 -12.56 -34.24
CA ALA A 116 -10.36 -13.01 -35.17
C ALA A 116 -9.78 -13.35 -36.56
N GLU A 117 -8.92 -12.49 -37.10
CA GLU A 117 -8.20 -12.73 -38.39
C GLU A 117 -7.42 -14.03 -38.39
N LYS A 118 -6.72 -14.30 -37.28
CA LYS A 118 -5.89 -15.52 -37.13
C LYS A 118 -6.69 -16.75 -36.73
N GLY A 119 -7.99 -16.66 -36.48
CA GLY A 119 -8.81 -17.74 -35.91
C GLY A 119 -8.40 -18.13 -34.48
N LEU A 120 -7.75 -17.20 -33.76
CA LEU A 120 -7.30 -17.36 -32.40
C LEU A 120 -8.29 -16.70 -31.41
N ARG A 121 -8.02 -16.84 -30.12
CA ARG A 121 -8.84 -16.29 -29.05
C ARG A 121 -8.02 -15.38 -28.16
N ALA A 122 -8.60 -14.22 -27.85
CA ALA A 122 -8.14 -13.33 -26.80
C ALA A 122 -9.14 -13.38 -25.63
N CYS A 123 -8.64 -13.45 -24.40
CA CYS A 123 -9.45 -13.48 -23.19
C CYS A 123 -8.93 -12.48 -22.16
N ALA A 124 -9.81 -11.63 -21.65
CA ALA A 124 -9.47 -10.69 -20.59
C ALA A 124 -9.60 -11.34 -19.19
N ALA A 125 -8.78 -10.93 -18.24
CA ALA A 125 -8.78 -11.41 -16.86
C ALA A 125 -9.98 -10.87 -16.04
N HIS A 126 -11.19 -11.02 -16.52
CA HIS A 126 -12.42 -10.65 -15.81
C HIS A 126 -12.84 -11.71 -14.79
N GLN A 127 -11.89 -12.17 -13.98
CA GLN A 127 -12.00 -13.35 -13.12
C GLN A 127 -13.10 -13.25 -12.04
N VAL A 128 -13.45 -12.03 -11.57
CA VAL A 128 -14.51 -11.87 -10.56
C VAL A 128 -15.87 -12.31 -11.08
N LEU A 129 -16.13 -12.20 -12.40
CA LEU A 129 -17.36 -12.73 -13.05
C LEU A 129 -17.53 -14.25 -12.89
N PHE A 130 -16.46 -14.97 -12.60
CA PHE A 130 -16.43 -16.43 -12.48
C PHE A 130 -16.32 -16.91 -11.03
N GLN A 131 -16.37 -16.00 -10.06
CA GLN A 131 -16.52 -16.34 -8.65
C GLN A 131 -17.89 -16.99 -8.38
N GLU A 132 -17.98 -17.72 -7.27
CA GLU A 132 -19.22 -18.37 -6.87
C GLU A 132 -20.37 -17.38 -6.63
N SER A 133 -20.07 -16.23 -5.99
CA SER A 133 -21.05 -15.16 -5.79
C SER A 133 -21.57 -14.58 -7.11
N ALA A 134 -20.66 -14.37 -8.09
CA ALA A 134 -21.05 -13.89 -9.42
C ALA A 134 -21.90 -14.91 -10.19
N ARG A 135 -21.62 -16.20 -10.03
CA ARG A 135 -22.47 -17.27 -10.61
C ARG A 135 -23.81 -17.38 -9.92
N ALA A 136 -23.82 -17.24 -8.60
CA ALA A 136 -25.03 -17.31 -7.80
C ALA A 136 -25.97 -16.12 -8.09
N TYR A 137 -25.46 -14.89 -8.22
CA TYR A 137 -26.33 -13.75 -8.51
C TYR A 137 -27.01 -13.87 -9.88
N ARG A 138 -26.31 -14.38 -10.90
CA ARG A 138 -26.89 -14.59 -12.25
C ARG A 138 -28.10 -15.54 -12.23
N HIS A 139 -28.15 -16.46 -11.26
CA HIS A 139 -29.33 -17.34 -11.08
C HIS A 139 -30.57 -16.55 -10.66
N TYR A 140 -30.42 -15.41 -9.97
CA TYR A 140 -31.54 -14.58 -9.54
C TYR A 140 -31.97 -13.55 -10.62
N VAL A 141 -31.10 -13.19 -11.57
CA VAL A 141 -31.40 -12.16 -12.59
C VAL A 141 -32.69 -12.44 -13.35
N PRO A 142 -32.99 -13.66 -13.84
CA PRO A 142 -34.27 -13.94 -14.51
C PRO A 142 -35.50 -13.73 -13.62
N MET A 143 -35.37 -13.82 -12.29
CA MET A 143 -36.50 -13.72 -11.34
C MET A 143 -36.84 -12.25 -11.01
N ILE A 144 -35.96 -11.30 -11.26
CA ILE A 144 -36.17 -9.88 -10.95
C ILE A 144 -36.81 -9.09 -12.10
N GLY A 145 -37.09 -9.75 -13.23
CA GLY A 145 -37.66 -9.12 -14.41
C GLY A 145 -36.65 -8.25 -15.18
N ASN A 146 -37.14 -7.24 -15.92
CA ASN A 146 -36.27 -6.37 -16.68
C ASN A 146 -35.39 -5.52 -15.77
N VAL A 147 -34.07 -5.56 -15.95
CA VAL A 147 -33.11 -4.75 -15.19
C VAL A 147 -33.38 -3.26 -15.45
N ARG A 148 -33.50 -2.48 -14.38
CA ARG A 148 -33.77 -1.05 -14.41
C ARG A 148 -32.66 -0.21 -13.80
N HIS A 149 -32.03 -0.75 -12.74
CA HIS A 149 -30.99 -0.05 -12.02
C HIS A 149 -29.91 -1.02 -11.53
N VAL A 150 -28.65 -0.60 -11.67
CA VAL A 150 -27.47 -1.35 -11.20
C VAL A 150 -26.62 -0.44 -10.34
N GLU A 151 -26.19 -0.93 -9.19
CA GLU A 151 -25.19 -0.26 -8.32
C GLU A 151 -23.95 -1.16 -8.20
N SER A 152 -22.80 -0.63 -8.58
CA SER A 152 -21.50 -1.28 -8.34
C SER A 152 -20.66 -0.39 -7.41
N PHE A 153 -20.39 -0.90 -6.23
CA PHE A 153 -19.58 -0.22 -5.23
C PHE A 153 -18.30 -1.00 -4.97
N PHE A 154 -17.18 -0.31 -4.99
CA PHE A 154 -15.89 -0.90 -4.71
C PHE A 154 -15.04 0.03 -3.84
N SER A 155 -14.72 -0.41 -2.63
CA SER A 155 -13.75 0.28 -1.80
C SER A 155 -12.56 -0.62 -1.47
N PHE A 156 -11.36 -0.04 -1.36
CA PHE A 156 -10.17 -0.80 -1.03
C PHE A 156 -9.15 0.03 -0.24
N LYS A 157 -8.24 -0.66 0.42
CA LYS A 157 -7.19 0.00 1.20
C LYS A 157 -6.09 0.48 0.26
N PRO A 158 -5.70 1.78 0.31
CA PRO A 158 -4.59 2.27 -0.48
C PRO A 158 -3.30 1.49 -0.24
N VAL A 159 -2.60 1.18 -1.30
CA VAL A 159 -1.28 0.54 -1.26
C VAL A 159 -0.22 1.63 -1.30
N ARG A 160 0.64 1.71 -0.28
CA ARG A 160 1.68 2.74 -0.20
C ARG A 160 2.87 2.49 -1.12
N ARG A 161 3.10 1.24 -1.59
CA ARG A 161 4.21 0.87 -2.48
C ARG A 161 3.77 -0.11 -3.56
N ARG A 162 4.21 0.10 -4.79
CA ARG A 162 4.15 -0.94 -5.83
C ARG A 162 5.14 -2.06 -5.48
N SER A 163 4.70 -3.31 -5.57
CA SER A 163 5.60 -4.48 -5.51
C SER A 163 6.49 -4.47 -6.74
N GLY A 164 7.82 -4.40 -6.57
CA GLY A 164 8.77 -4.46 -7.69
C GLY A 164 9.63 -3.22 -7.93
N GLY A 165 9.79 -2.33 -6.92
CA GLY A 165 10.76 -1.22 -7.02
C GLY A 165 10.25 0.03 -7.75
N GLY A 166 9.05 0.02 -8.30
CA GLY A 166 8.38 1.21 -8.84
C GLY A 166 7.91 2.13 -7.71
N GLY A 167 7.97 3.46 -7.93
CA GLY A 167 7.60 4.48 -6.95
C GLY A 167 6.21 4.31 -6.33
N LEU A 168 5.89 5.14 -5.35
CA LEU A 168 4.55 5.18 -4.75
C LEU A 168 3.53 5.51 -5.86
N SER A 169 2.52 4.69 -5.99
CA SER A 169 1.40 4.90 -6.91
C SER A 169 0.55 6.07 -6.39
N THR A 170 0.17 7.00 -7.27
CA THR A 170 -0.76 8.08 -6.89
C THR A 170 -2.13 7.49 -6.56
N PRO A 171 -3.01 8.21 -5.86
CA PRO A 171 -4.40 7.76 -5.70
C PRO A 171 -5.08 7.51 -7.04
N VAL A 172 -4.81 8.34 -8.06
CA VAL A 172 -5.36 8.18 -9.41
C VAL A 172 -4.83 6.90 -10.07
N ASP A 173 -3.51 6.61 -9.98
CA ASP A 173 -2.97 5.35 -10.49
C ASP A 173 -3.62 4.12 -9.87
N GLN A 174 -3.90 4.18 -8.56
CA GLN A 174 -4.53 3.08 -7.84
C GLN A 174 -6.00 2.90 -8.23
N LEU A 175 -6.71 4.00 -8.48
CA LEU A 175 -8.08 3.94 -9.00
C LEU A 175 -8.10 3.31 -10.39
N ILE A 176 -7.25 3.77 -11.31
CA ILE A 176 -7.15 3.25 -12.68
C ILE A 176 -6.81 1.74 -12.68
N ASP A 177 -5.89 1.31 -11.81
CA ASP A 177 -5.52 -0.10 -11.72
C ASP A 177 -6.68 -1.01 -11.27
N ILE A 178 -7.54 -0.53 -10.37
CA ILE A 178 -8.66 -1.32 -9.83
C ILE A 178 -9.95 -1.20 -10.65
N LEU A 179 -10.10 -0.11 -11.40
CA LEU A 179 -11.31 0.25 -12.12
C LEU A 179 -11.91 -0.86 -13.01
N PRO A 180 -11.11 -1.68 -13.73
CA PRO A 180 -11.68 -2.77 -14.53
C PRO A 180 -12.62 -3.70 -13.75
N HIS A 181 -12.32 -4.00 -12.46
CA HIS A 181 -13.12 -4.93 -11.67
C HIS A 181 -14.58 -4.49 -11.48
N PRO A 182 -14.87 -3.31 -10.90
CA PRO A 182 -16.24 -2.84 -10.74
C PRO A 182 -16.91 -2.51 -12.09
N VAL A 183 -16.15 -2.11 -13.12
CA VAL A 183 -16.68 -1.78 -14.43
C VAL A 183 -17.22 -3.02 -15.14
N TYR A 184 -16.42 -4.10 -15.29
CA TYR A 184 -16.95 -5.29 -15.96
C TYR A 184 -18.08 -5.98 -15.16
N LEU A 185 -18.09 -5.86 -13.84
CA LEU A 185 -19.20 -6.34 -13.01
C LEU A 185 -20.49 -5.56 -13.30
N LEU A 186 -20.38 -4.24 -13.38
CA LEU A 186 -21.49 -3.36 -13.70
C LEU A 186 -22.04 -3.62 -15.11
N LEU A 187 -21.14 -3.67 -16.11
CA LEU A 187 -21.53 -3.88 -17.50
C LEU A 187 -22.17 -5.25 -17.73
N ASN A 188 -21.66 -6.31 -17.09
CA ASN A 188 -22.23 -7.66 -17.18
C ASN A 188 -23.63 -7.77 -16.53
N ALA A 189 -24.00 -6.83 -15.65
CA ALA A 189 -25.31 -6.78 -15.01
C ALA A 189 -26.35 -5.95 -15.81
N LEU A 190 -25.89 -5.14 -16.76
CA LEU A 190 -26.74 -4.34 -17.62
C LEU A 190 -27.34 -5.17 -18.76
N PRO A 191 -28.45 -4.73 -19.38
CA PRO A 191 -29.04 -5.44 -20.52
C PRO A 191 -28.05 -5.59 -21.68
N ASP A 192 -28.18 -6.68 -22.44
CA ASP A 192 -27.29 -6.97 -23.58
C ASP A 192 -27.45 -5.98 -24.73
N LYS A 193 -28.64 -5.34 -24.86
CA LYS A 193 -28.95 -4.41 -25.93
C LYS A 193 -28.75 -2.97 -25.53
N GLY A 194 -28.20 -2.20 -26.44
CA GLY A 194 -27.93 -0.76 -26.28
C GLY A 194 -26.45 -0.44 -26.19
N ARG A 195 -26.13 0.81 -26.49
CA ARG A 195 -24.77 1.35 -26.34
C ARG A 195 -24.55 1.73 -24.87
N VAL A 196 -23.32 1.56 -24.41
CA VAL A 196 -22.86 2.06 -23.10
C VAL A 196 -22.58 3.56 -23.23
N GLU A 197 -23.15 4.37 -22.36
CA GLU A 197 -23.00 5.83 -22.35
C GLU A 197 -22.67 6.29 -20.93
N LEU A 198 -21.56 6.98 -20.75
CA LEU A 198 -21.24 7.70 -19.52
C LEU A 198 -22.02 9.01 -19.48
N THR A 199 -23.06 9.10 -18.64
CA THR A 199 -23.97 10.26 -18.63
C THR A 199 -23.60 11.33 -17.62
N ALA A 200 -22.92 10.95 -16.55
CA ALA A 200 -22.42 11.86 -15.52
C ALA A 200 -21.25 11.24 -14.77
N MET A 201 -20.32 12.07 -14.34
CA MET A 201 -19.20 11.64 -13.53
C MET A 201 -18.73 12.74 -12.58
N ASP A 202 -18.34 12.34 -11.37
CA ASP A 202 -17.63 13.16 -10.39
C ASP A 202 -16.37 12.41 -9.95
N VAL A 203 -15.24 13.08 -9.97
CA VAL A 203 -13.95 12.50 -9.63
C VAL A 203 -13.20 13.35 -8.62
N SER A 204 -12.58 12.69 -7.67
CA SER A 204 -11.68 13.31 -6.70
C SER A 204 -10.27 12.75 -6.87
N PRO A 205 -9.26 13.59 -7.14
CA PRO A 205 -7.87 13.14 -7.25
C PRO A 205 -7.32 12.56 -5.93
N GLN A 206 -8.03 12.76 -4.81
CA GLN A 206 -7.73 12.15 -3.53
C GLN A 206 -8.15 10.67 -3.44
N GLY A 207 -8.80 10.14 -4.47
CA GLY A 207 -9.06 8.71 -4.60
C GLY A 207 -10.53 8.31 -4.52
N GLU A 208 -11.41 9.01 -5.25
CA GLU A 208 -12.81 8.62 -5.40
C GLU A 208 -13.32 8.90 -6.81
N VAL A 209 -14.13 7.97 -7.34
CA VAL A 209 -14.85 8.08 -8.60
C VAL A 209 -16.31 7.75 -8.37
N ARG A 210 -17.20 8.56 -8.89
CA ARG A 210 -18.63 8.30 -9.03
C ARG A 210 -19.02 8.51 -10.49
N ALA A 211 -19.60 7.49 -11.09
CA ALA A 211 -20.02 7.55 -12.49
C ALA A 211 -21.45 7.03 -12.63
N VAL A 212 -22.21 7.64 -13.52
CA VAL A 212 -23.54 7.19 -13.94
C VAL A 212 -23.45 6.75 -15.39
N VAL A 213 -23.81 5.49 -15.62
CA VAL A 213 -23.74 4.83 -16.92
C VAL A 213 -25.15 4.43 -17.34
N ARG A 214 -25.47 4.64 -18.61
CA ARG A 214 -26.72 4.22 -19.24
C ARG A 214 -26.45 3.13 -20.27
N LYS A 215 -27.32 2.10 -20.31
CA LYS A 215 -27.36 1.12 -21.40
C LYS A 215 -28.81 0.74 -21.68
N GLY A 216 -29.34 1.19 -22.82
CA GLY A 216 -30.78 1.10 -23.11
C GLY A 216 -31.61 1.86 -22.07
N ASP A 217 -32.63 1.21 -21.49
CA ASP A 217 -33.50 1.78 -20.45
C ASP A 217 -32.92 1.66 -19.02
N ALA A 218 -31.80 0.98 -18.84
CA ALA A 218 -31.21 0.78 -17.54
C ALA A 218 -30.17 1.86 -17.20
N LEU A 219 -30.20 2.30 -15.94
CA LEU A 219 -29.18 3.19 -15.36
C LEU A 219 -28.31 2.41 -14.40
N ALA A 220 -27.01 2.73 -14.39
CA ALA A 220 -26.07 2.14 -13.47
C ALA A 220 -25.26 3.22 -12.76
N CYS A 221 -25.00 3.01 -11.46
CA CYS A 221 -24.13 3.85 -10.64
C CYS A 221 -22.88 3.06 -10.28
N LEU A 222 -21.72 3.61 -10.61
CA LEU A 222 -20.40 3.11 -10.25
C LEU A 222 -19.82 4.00 -9.16
N VAL A 223 -19.36 3.41 -8.06
CA VAL A 223 -18.58 4.11 -7.03
C VAL A 223 -17.31 3.33 -6.74
N VAL A 224 -16.16 3.96 -6.91
CA VAL A 224 -14.85 3.40 -6.53
C VAL A 224 -14.17 4.34 -5.55
N SER A 225 -13.77 3.84 -4.37
CA SER A 225 -13.22 4.70 -3.33
C SER A 225 -12.01 4.07 -2.62
N LEU A 226 -10.92 4.82 -2.54
CA LEU A 226 -9.77 4.52 -1.67
C LEU A 226 -10.02 4.93 -0.21
N ARG A 227 -11.05 5.74 0.04
CA ARG A 227 -11.28 6.42 1.33
C ARG A 227 -12.43 5.81 2.13
N ALA A 228 -13.41 5.24 1.45
CA ALA A 228 -14.58 4.64 2.11
C ALA A 228 -14.20 3.41 2.94
N ARG A 229 -14.85 3.27 4.09
CA ARG A 229 -14.68 2.15 5.02
C ARG A 229 -16.05 1.68 5.52
N PRO A 230 -16.24 0.37 5.75
CA PRO A 230 -15.27 -0.72 5.59
C PRO A 230 -14.89 -0.97 4.12
N VAL A 231 -13.87 -1.86 3.89
CA VAL A 231 -13.56 -2.34 2.53
C VAL A 231 -14.70 -3.24 2.08
N GLU A 232 -15.34 -2.87 0.97
CA GLU A 232 -16.50 -3.55 0.40
C GLU A 232 -16.38 -3.67 -1.12
N SER A 233 -16.96 -4.72 -1.67
CA SER A 233 -17.18 -4.87 -3.10
C SER A 233 -18.52 -5.55 -3.29
N PHE A 234 -19.52 -4.79 -3.73
CA PHE A 234 -20.83 -5.34 -4.00
C PHE A 234 -21.42 -4.88 -5.34
N LEU A 235 -22.30 -5.70 -5.85
CA LEU A 235 -23.14 -5.41 -7.01
C LEU A 235 -24.60 -5.59 -6.58
N ARG A 236 -25.41 -4.54 -6.75
CA ARG A 236 -26.85 -4.59 -6.56
C ARG A 236 -27.57 -4.36 -7.87
N VAL A 237 -28.45 -5.26 -8.23
CA VAL A 237 -29.25 -5.18 -9.45
C VAL A 237 -30.73 -5.13 -9.06
N MET A 238 -31.44 -4.13 -9.57
CA MET A 238 -32.88 -3.94 -9.36
C MET A 238 -33.59 -4.05 -10.70
N GLY A 239 -34.56 -4.93 -10.73
CA GLY A 239 -35.43 -5.15 -11.90
C GLY A 239 -36.85 -4.68 -11.66
N SER A 240 -37.72 -4.93 -12.65
CA SER A 240 -39.13 -4.60 -12.57
C SER A 240 -39.90 -5.46 -11.57
N ASN A 241 -39.37 -6.60 -11.12
CA ASN A 241 -40.02 -7.55 -10.23
C ASN A 241 -39.07 -8.13 -9.17
N GLY A 242 -38.18 -7.30 -8.60
CA GLY A 242 -37.29 -7.75 -7.53
C GLY A 242 -35.90 -7.13 -7.57
N SER A 243 -35.05 -7.61 -6.68
CA SER A 243 -33.66 -7.20 -6.62
C SER A 243 -32.73 -8.34 -6.20
N VAL A 244 -31.47 -8.25 -6.60
CA VAL A 244 -30.41 -9.14 -6.14
C VAL A 244 -29.20 -8.32 -5.74
N GLU A 245 -28.55 -8.69 -4.64
CA GLU A 245 -27.30 -8.09 -4.15
C GLU A 245 -26.27 -9.21 -3.98
N ALA A 246 -25.07 -9.00 -4.53
CA ALA A 246 -23.94 -9.91 -4.39
C ALA A 246 -22.76 -9.18 -3.76
N ASP A 247 -22.19 -9.75 -2.69
CA ASP A 247 -20.95 -9.28 -2.07
C ASP A 247 -19.78 -10.15 -2.54
N PHE A 248 -18.73 -9.52 -3.03
CA PHE A 248 -17.56 -10.21 -3.59
C PHE A 248 -16.39 -10.34 -2.60
N VAL A 249 -16.47 -9.70 -1.44
CA VAL A 249 -15.47 -9.81 -0.37
C VAL A 249 -15.82 -10.98 0.55
N ILE A 250 -17.06 -11.02 1.03
CA ILE A 250 -17.56 -12.07 1.96
C ILE A 250 -18.10 -13.27 1.17
N GLY A 251 -18.67 -13.03 -0.01
CA GLY A 251 -19.14 -14.08 -0.92
C GLY A 251 -20.59 -14.49 -0.70
N TYR A 252 -21.47 -13.64 -0.16
CA TYR A 252 -22.89 -13.92 -0.06
C TYR A 252 -23.68 -13.32 -1.23
N VAL A 253 -24.88 -13.85 -1.46
CA VAL A 253 -25.86 -13.32 -2.41
C VAL A 253 -27.22 -13.28 -1.73
N VAL A 254 -27.93 -12.16 -1.90
CA VAL A 254 -29.28 -11.95 -1.38
C VAL A 254 -30.21 -11.67 -2.54
N GLY A 255 -31.16 -12.56 -2.79
CA GLY A 255 -32.21 -12.39 -3.79
C GLY A 255 -33.56 -12.04 -3.10
N LEU A 256 -34.20 -11.02 -3.61
CA LEU A 256 -35.50 -10.53 -3.12
C LEU A 256 -36.48 -10.46 -4.32
N PRO A 257 -37.05 -11.59 -4.73
CA PRO A 257 -38.03 -11.62 -5.82
C PRO A 257 -39.34 -10.96 -5.43
N GLY A 258 -40.08 -10.50 -6.43
CA GLY A 258 -41.39 -9.86 -6.25
C GLY A 258 -41.29 -8.33 -6.07
N PRO A 259 -42.37 -7.60 -6.35
CA PRO A 259 -42.42 -6.15 -6.31
C PRO A 259 -42.24 -5.58 -4.88
N GLY A 260 -42.38 -6.40 -3.85
CA GLY A 260 -42.13 -6.01 -2.46
C GLY A 260 -43.09 -4.96 -1.88
N ALA A 261 -44.22 -4.72 -2.54
CA ALA A 261 -45.13 -3.60 -2.22
C ALA A 261 -46.28 -4.04 -1.24
N SER A 262 -46.53 -5.35 -1.04
CA SER A 262 -47.53 -5.80 -0.10
C SER A 262 -47.06 -5.69 1.36
N ALA A 263 -47.95 -5.43 2.29
CA ALA A 263 -47.62 -5.28 3.71
C ALA A 263 -46.85 -6.50 4.29
N PRO A 264 -47.21 -7.77 3.98
CA PRO A 264 -46.42 -8.91 4.42
C PRO A 264 -45.03 -8.95 3.81
N ALA A 265 -44.87 -8.57 2.54
CA ALA A 265 -43.57 -8.53 1.87
C ALA A 265 -42.64 -7.48 2.48
N VAL A 266 -43.18 -6.30 2.84
CA VAL A 266 -42.43 -5.24 3.49
C VAL A 266 -41.94 -5.70 4.86
N VAL A 267 -42.82 -6.33 5.67
CA VAL A 267 -42.48 -6.79 7.03
C VAL A 267 -41.48 -7.95 7.00
N LEU A 268 -41.61 -8.89 6.07
CA LEU A 268 -40.75 -10.09 5.99
C LEU A 268 -39.40 -9.85 5.30
N LYS A 269 -39.29 -8.81 4.48
CA LYS A 269 -38.05 -8.47 3.74
C LYS A 269 -36.79 -8.36 4.61
N PRO A 270 -36.78 -7.64 5.77
CA PRO A 270 -35.61 -7.56 6.63
C PRO A 270 -35.16 -8.92 7.16
N PHE A 271 -36.13 -9.79 7.53
CA PHE A 271 -35.81 -11.12 8.04
C PHE A 271 -35.23 -12.02 6.95
N SER A 272 -35.82 -12.01 5.76
CA SER A 272 -35.30 -12.73 4.60
C SER A 272 -33.87 -12.27 4.25
N LYS A 273 -33.62 -10.95 4.22
CA LYS A 273 -32.29 -10.38 3.98
C LYS A 273 -31.30 -10.83 5.06
N ALA A 274 -31.66 -10.72 6.33
CA ALA A 274 -30.81 -11.11 7.46
C ALA A 274 -30.45 -12.60 7.41
N TRP A 275 -31.45 -13.49 7.13
CA TRP A 275 -31.22 -14.92 6.99
C TRP A 275 -30.25 -15.25 5.85
N GLN A 276 -30.49 -14.74 4.65
CA GLN A 276 -29.66 -15.00 3.47
C GLN A 276 -28.23 -14.49 3.68
N THR A 277 -28.06 -13.28 4.24
CA THR A 277 -26.75 -12.70 4.57
C THR A 277 -26.03 -13.53 5.63
N GLY A 278 -26.70 -13.88 6.73
CA GLY A 278 -26.13 -14.68 7.81
C GLY A 278 -25.68 -16.07 7.34
N TRP A 279 -26.54 -16.76 6.61
CA TRP A 279 -26.25 -18.09 6.08
C TRP A 279 -25.14 -18.07 5.02
N GLY A 280 -25.16 -17.08 4.11
CA GLY A 280 -24.13 -16.90 3.10
C GLY A 280 -22.78 -16.59 3.71
N SER A 281 -22.72 -15.69 4.71
CA SER A 281 -21.50 -15.35 5.45
C SER A 281 -20.95 -16.53 6.22
N PHE A 282 -21.81 -17.34 6.86
CA PHE A 282 -21.41 -18.57 7.55
C PHE A 282 -20.78 -19.59 6.60
N LYS A 283 -21.40 -19.82 5.42
CA LYS A 283 -20.81 -20.67 4.37
C LYS A 283 -19.45 -20.13 3.89
N GLY A 284 -19.31 -18.80 3.73
CA GLY A 284 -18.07 -18.15 3.37
C GLY A 284 -16.98 -18.38 4.42
N LEU A 285 -17.32 -18.23 5.71
CA LEU A 285 -16.41 -18.47 6.82
C LEU A 285 -15.96 -19.93 6.89
N LEU A 286 -16.85 -20.89 6.74
CA LEU A 286 -16.50 -22.32 6.69
C LEU A 286 -15.54 -22.61 5.54
N LYS A 287 -15.76 -22.02 4.36
CA LYS A 287 -14.84 -22.16 3.22
C LYS A 287 -13.48 -21.57 3.50
N LEU A 288 -13.42 -20.44 4.20
CA LEU A 288 -12.16 -19.82 4.62
C LEU A 288 -11.37 -20.71 5.58
N VAL A 289 -12.04 -21.35 6.54
CA VAL A 289 -11.41 -22.19 7.57
C VAL A 289 -10.98 -23.55 7.00
N PHE A 290 -11.82 -24.20 6.19
CA PHE A 290 -11.58 -25.58 5.72
C PHE A 290 -10.85 -25.66 4.36
N ARG A 291 -10.92 -24.64 3.54
CA ARG A 291 -10.12 -24.56 2.31
C ARG A 291 -8.98 -23.58 2.52
N ARG A 292 -7.75 -24.10 2.65
CA ARG A 292 -6.52 -23.28 2.57
C ARG A 292 -6.60 -22.40 1.32
N HIS A 293 -6.98 -21.16 1.49
CA HIS A 293 -7.56 -20.33 0.47
C HIS A 293 -6.61 -19.91 -0.63
N LYS A 294 -7.05 -20.08 -1.84
CA LYS A 294 -6.47 -19.51 -3.05
C LYS A 294 -6.86 -18.03 -3.12
N SER A 295 -5.89 -17.16 -3.28
CA SER A 295 -6.05 -15.70 -3.19
C SER A 295 -6.92 -15.07 -4.29
N TYR A 296 -7.27 -15.80 -5.35
CA TYR A 296 -8.00 -15.30 -6.52
C TYR A 296 -9.13 -16.26 -6.90
N PRO A 297 -10.27 -16.17 -6.20
CA PRO A 297 -11.44 -16.97 -6.54
C PRO A 297 -11.95 -16.53 -7.94
N GLY A 298 -12.32 -17.52 -8.78
CA GLY A 298 -12.80 -17.30 -10.14
C GLY A 298 -11.73 -17.49 -11.23
N LEU A 299 -10.44 -17.26 -10.96
CA LEU A 299 -9.39 -17.43 -11.95
C LEU A 299 -9.35 -18.86 -12.54
N ALA A 300 -9.33 -19.89 -11.71
CA ALA A 300 -9.30 -21.27 -12.17
C ALA A 300 -10.55 -21.66 -12.98
N GLU A 301 -11.72 -21.14 -12.62
CA GLU A 301 -12.98 -21.39 -13.37
C GLU A 301 -12.94 -20.69 -14.74
N LEU A 302 -12.47 -19.45 -14.79
CA LEU A 302 -12.30 -18.72 -16.05
C LEU A 302 -11.31 -19.43 -16.97
N LEU A 303 -10.15 -19.85 -16.47
CA LEU A 303 -9.15 -20.60 -17.26
C LEU A 303 -9.69 -21.92 -17.76
N LYS A 304 -10.42 -22.67 -16.91
CA LYS A 304 -11.05 -23.92 -17.32
C LYS A 304 -12.01 -23.71 -18.48
N ARG A 305 -12.84 -22.67 -18.45
CA ARG A 305 -13.76 -22.32 -19.55
C ARG A 305 -13.01 -21.85 -20.79
N PHE A 306 -12.00 -21.03 -20.63
CA PHE A 306 -11.19 -20.56 -21.74
C PHE A 306 -10.48 -21.69 -22.47
N TYR A 307 -9.78 -22.58 -21.74
CA TYR A 307 -9.13 -23.74 -22.34
C TYR A 307 -10.12 -24.72 -22.95
N SER A 308 -11.28 -24.94 -22.31
CA SER A 308 -12.34 -25.77 -22.85
C SER A 308 -12.89 -25.20 -24.17
N SER A 309 -13.01 -23.87 -24.28
CA SER A 309 -13.48 -23.21 -25.50
C SER A 309 -12.49 -23.41 -26.66
N ILE A 310 -11.18 -23.32 -26.39
CA ILE A 310 -10.13 -23.59 -27.36
C ILE A 310 -10.16 -25.06 -27.81
N ALA A 311 -10.15 -25.99 -26.86
CA ALA A 311 -10.10 -27.43 -27.16
C ALA A 311 -11.33 -27.96 -27.91
N ARG A 312 -12.51 -27.34 -27.70
CA ARG A 312 -13.77 -27.77 -28.31
C ARG A 312 -14.25 -26.90 -29.47
N GLY A 313 -13.55 -25.79 -29.76
CA GLY A 313 -13.99 -24.82 -30.78
C GLY A 313 -15.30 -24.08 -30.42
N THR A 314 -15.69 -24.05 -29.11
CA THR A 314 -16.90 -23.36 -28.67
C THR A 314 -16.63 -21.88 -28.39
N GLU A 315 -17.67 -21.07 -28.13
CA GLU A 315 -17.53 -19.65 -27.82
C GLU A 315 -16.60 -19.40 -26.62
N ALA A 316 -15.89 -18.27 -26.66
CA ALA A 316 -15.08 -17.80 -25.56
C ALA A 316 -15.91 -17.53 -24.30
N PRO A 317 -15.34 -17.54 -23.08
CA PRO A 317 -16.08 -17.31 -21.84
C PRO A 317 -16.62 -15.89 -21.70
N MET A 318 -16.20 -14.98 -22.54
CA MET A 318 -16.70 -13.62 -22.71
C MET A 318 -16.58 -13.20 -24.19
N THR A 319 -17.43 -12.27 -24.61
CA THR A 319 -17.47 -11.74 -25.97
C THR A 319 -16.46 -10.61 -26.15
N ASP A 320 -16.05 -10.36 -27.39
CA ASP A 320 -15.20 -9.23 -27.76
C ASP A 320 -15.85 -7.89 -27.37
N ALA A 321 -17.18 -7.79 -27.53
CA ALA A 321 -17.96 -6.61 -27.14
C ALA A 321 -17.88 -6.35 -25.63
N GLU A 322 -17.99 -7.37 -24.76
CA GLU A 322 -17.84 -7.21 -23.30
C GLU A 322 -16.43 -6.73 -22.91
N ILE A 323 -15.40 -7.21 -23.59
CA ILE A 323 -14.03 -6.76 -23.37
C ILE A 323 -13.89 -5.30 -23.81
N LEU A 324 -14.36 -4.97 -25.00
CA LEU A 324 -14.25 -3.62 -25.58
C LEU A 324 -15.05 -2.58 -24.79
N ASP A 325 -16.32 -2.86 -24.46
CA ASP A 325 -17.15 -1.98 -23.63
C ASP A 325 -16.46 -1.69 -22.27
N THR A 326 -15.79 -2.70 -21.70
CA THR A 326 -15.05 -2.53 -20.43
C THR A 326 -13.84 -1.61 -20.61
N VAL A 327 -13.06 -1.79 -21.67
CA VAL A 327 -11.88 -0.96 -21.92
C VAL A 327 -12.29 0.47 -22.27
N GLU A 328 -13.30 0.66 -23.13
CA GLU A 328 -13.81 1.98 -23.52
C GLU A 328 -14.27 2.79 -22.30
N LEU A 329 -15.08 2.19 -21.43
CA LEU A 329 -15.56 2.88 -20.21
C LEU A 329 -14.41 3.15 -19.22
N CYS A 330 -13.47 2.23 -19.07
CA CYS A 330 -12.29 2.45 -18.23
C CYS A 330 -11.39 3.55 -18.77
N GLU A 331 -11.20 3.63 -20.09
CA GLU A 331 -10.43 4.67 -20.77
C GLU A 331 -11.05 6.04 -20.51
N GLU A 332 -12.35 6.20 -20.77
CA GLU A 332 -13.10 7.45 -20.57
C GLU A 332 -13.02 7.94 -19.10
N ILE A 333 -13.23 7.06 -18.14
CA ILE A 333 -13.10 7.40 -16.71
C ILE A 333 -11.65 7.76 -16.35
N SER A 334 -10.67 7.03 -16.90
CA SER A 334 -9.25 7.26 -16.62
C SER A 334 -8.76 8.59 -17.16
N GLU A 335 -9.21 9.01 -18.34
CA GLU A 335 -8.90 10.33 -18.91
C GLU A 335 -9.37 11.46 -18.01
N GLN A 336 -10.60 11.37 -17.52
CA GLN A 336 -11.14 12.39 -16.61
C GLN A 336 -10.41 12.41 -15.26
N LEU A 337 -10.04 11.24 -14.73
CA LEU A 337 -9.22 11.16 -13.52
C LEU A 337 -7.85 11.85 -13.71
N ARG A 338 -7.20 11.62 -14.84
CA ARG A 338 -5.94 12.27 -15.18
C ARG A 338 -6.09 13.80 -15.35
N LEU A 339 -7.17 14.23 -15.99
CA LEU A 339 -7.47 15.66 -16.12
C LEU A 339 -7.70 16.33 -14.77
N ALA A 340 -8.46 15.69 -13.87
CA ALA A 340 -8.68 16.17 -12.52
C ALA A 340 -7.38 16.25 -11.71
N GLU A 341 -6.51 15.23 -11.82
CA GLU A 341 -5.18 15.21 -11.17
C GLU A 341 -4.30 16.36 -11.66
N GLN A 342 -4.25 16.59 -13.00
CA GLN A 342 -3.49 17.68 -13.60
C GLN A 342 -4.02 19.06 -13.17
N THR A 343 -5.34 19.21 -13.10
CA THR A 343 -5.97 20.45 -12.66
C THR A 343 -5.67 20.74 -11.19
N ALA A 344 -5.79 19.74 -10.33
CA ALA A 344 -5.43 19.86 -8.92
C ALA A 344 -3.93 20.21 -8.73
N GLU A 345 -3.06 19.60 -9.54
CA GLU A 345 -1.62 19.89 -9.50
C GLU A 345 -1.32 21.33 -9.94
N ARG A 346 -1.98 21.84 -10.99
CA ARG A 346 -1.84 23.25 -11.43
C ARG A 346 -2.26 24.22 -10.31
N HIS A 347 -3.43 24.01 -9.71
CA HIS A 347 -3.89 24.84 -8.60
C HIS A 347 -2.92 24.81 -7.42
N ALA A 348 -2.39 23.63 -7.08
CA ALA A 348 -1.40 23.50 -6.02
C ALA A 348 -0.06 24.20 -6.35
N GLN A 349 0.37 24.18 -7.62
CA GLN A 349 1.55 24.91 -8.09
C GLN A 349 1.36 26.42 -7.99
N ASP A 350 0.21 26.94 -8.38
CA ASP A 350 -0.09 28.37 -8.29
C ASP A 350 -0.16 28.84 -6.84
N GLU A 351 -0.72 28.02 -5.94
CA GLU A 351 -0.74 28.32 -4.50
C GLU A 351 0.67 28.29 -3.90
N LEU A 352 1.47 27.27 -4.24
CA LEU A 352 2.87 27.19 -3.80
C LEU A 352 3.68 28.42 -4.25
N ARG A 353 3.54 28.87 -5.51
CA ARG A 353 4.20 30.07 -6.02
C ARG A 353 3.79 31.32 -5.25
N ARG A 354 2.50 31.48 -4.94
CA ARG A 354 2.01 32.61 -4.11
C ARG A 354 2.66 32.62 -2.75
N GLN A 355 2.72 31.47 -2.09
CA GLN A 355 3.36 31.32 -0.78
C GLN A 355 4.87 31.57 -0.85
N GLU A 356 5.58 31.12 -1.87
CA GLU A 356 7.00 31.38 -2.08
C GLU A 356 7.27 32.86 -2.33
N THR A 357 6.42 33.53 -3.08
CA THR A 357 6.52 34.99 -3.30
C THR A 357 6.38 35.76 -1.97
N SER A 358 5.49 35.31 -1.08
CA SER A 358 5.33 35.90 0.24
C SER A 358 6.54 35.71 1.16
N LEU A 359 7.37 34.71 0.88
CA LEU A 359 8.63 34.46 1.59
C LEU A 359 9.81 35.21 0.97
N ALA A 360 9.67 35.72 -0.27
CA ALA A 360 10.69 36.52 -0.93
C ALA A 360 10.87 37.85 -0.18
N GLY A 361 12.11 38.18 0.20
CA GLY A 361 12.40 39.36 1.05
C GLY A 361 12.85 39.01 2.46
N ARG A 362 12.93 37.75 2.84
CA ARG A 362 13.61 37.34 4.07
C ARG A 362 15.14 37.60 3.94
N ALA A 363 15.79 37.82 5.06
CA ALA A 363 17.25 37.99 5.13
C ALA A 363 17.99 36.83 4.46
N ALA A 364 19.22 37.07 3.99
CA ALA A 364 20.08 36.02 3.45
C ALA A 364 20.16 34.83 4.41
N PRO A 365 20.13 33.57 3.89
CA PRO A 365 20.15 32.39 4.73
C PRO A 365 21.41 32.29 5.57
N ARG A 366 21.28 31.76 6.78
CA ARG A 366 22.42 31.51 7.71
C ARG A 366 23.41 30.48 7.16
N GLY A 367 22.98 29.66 6.22
CA GLY A 367 23.68 28.55 5.62
C GLY A 367 22.70 27.53 5.05
N THR A 368 23.20 26.43 4.54
CA THR A 368 22.42 25.36 3.93
C THR A 368 22.37 24.12 4.83
N VAL A 369 21.17 23.62 5.11
CA VAL A 369 20.95 22.37 5.82
C VAL A 369 20.42 21.32 4.84
N LEU A 370 21.10 20.18 4.76
CA LEU A 370 20.57 18.99 4.11
C LEU A 370 19.73 18.20 5.12
N LEU A 371 18.42 18.15 4.93
CA LEU A 371 17.49 17.39 5.77
C LEU A 371 17.01 16.12 5.06
N THR A 372 17.56 14.98 5.42
CA THR A 372 17.07 13.70 4.89
C THR A 372 15.78 13.29 5.59
N GLY A 373 14.88 12.61 4.88
CA GLY A 373 13.57 12.26 5.43
C GLY A 373 12.62 13.45 5.62
N GLY A 374 12.89 14.60 4.98
CA GLY A 374 12.16 15.86 5.11
C GLY A 374 10.69 15.80 4.70
N THR A 375 10.24 14.74 4.05
CA THR A 375 8.82 14.52 3.68
C THR A 375 8.04 13.68 4.70
N GLY A 376 8.72 13.15 5.74
CA GLY A 376 8.10 12.30 6.78
C GLY A 376 7.38 13.09 7.86
N ILE A 377 6.76 12.38 8.81
CA ILE A 377 6.00 12.96 9.93
C ILE A 377 6.84 13.92 10.79
N LEU A 378 8.11 13.61 11.03
CA LEU A 378 9.05 14.49 11.71
C LEU A 378 9.66 15.49 10.72
N GLY A 379 9.96 15.05 9.50
CA GLY A 379 10.75 15.83 8.54
C GLY A 379 10.04 17.10 8.08
N ARG A 380 8.74 17.05 7.77
CA ARG A 380 7.98 18.25 7.34
C ARG A 380 8.01 19.38 8.37
N PRO A 381 7.61 19.18 9.65
CA PRO A 381 7.68 20.24 10.65
C PRO A 381 9.12 20.66 10.95
N THR A 382 10.11 19.76 10.85
CA THR A 382 11.53 20.11 10.97
C THR A 382 11.99 21.01 9.83
N ALA A 383 11.63 20.70 8.57
CA ALA A 383 11.94 21.53 7.41
C ALA A 383 11.38 22.95 7.55
N ALA A 384 10.11 23.06 7.96
CA ALA A 384 9.48 24.36 8.23
C ALA A 384 10.20 25.12 9.34
N ALA A 385 10.49 24.45 10.46
CA ALA A 385 11.17 25.08 11.61
C ALA A 385 12.58 25.58 11.28
N LEU A 386 13.35 24.84 10.47
CA LEU A 386 14.68 25.22 10.00
C LEU A 386 14.60 26.39 9.02
N ARG A 387 13.70 26.35 8.03
CA ARG A 387 13.45 27.47 7.11
C ARG A 387 13.08 28.73 7.86
N ASP A 388 12.17 28.64 8.83
CA ASP A 388 11.71 29.80 9.61
C ASP A 388 12.79 30.34 10.58
N ALA A 389 13.79 29.50 10.89
CA ALA A 389 15.01 29.92 11.59
C ALA A 389 16.06 30.56 10.67
N GLY A 390 15.78 30.71 9.38
CA GLY A 390 16.65 31.35 8.39
C GLY A 390 17.65 30.42 7.71
N TRP A 391 17.44 29.12 7.71
CA TRP A 391 18.25 28.17 6.96
C TRP A 391 17.71 27.99 5.54
N HIS A 392 18.61 27.84 4.56
CA HIS A 392 18.27 27.23 3.28
C HIS A 392 18.18 25.73 3.48
N VAL A 393 16.99 25.15 3.28
CA VAL A 393 16.74 23.74 3.56
C VAL A 393 16.64 22.94 2.27
N ARG A 394 17.56 22.00 2.09
CA ARG A 394 17.59 21.04 0.97
C ARG A 394 17.11 19.67 1.44
N VAL A 395 16.12 19.11 0.73
CA VAL A 395 15.50 17.82 1.07
C VAL A 395 15.68 16.85 -0.09
N PRO A 396 16.45 15.74 0.10
CA PRO A 396 16.53 14.69 -0.90
C PRO A 396 15.24 13.90 -0.96
N VAL A 397 14.75 13.67 -2.16
CA VAL A 397 13.54 12.92 -2.43
C VAL A 397 13.79 11.87 -3.51
N ARG A 398 13.27 10.66 -3.34
CA ARG A 398 13.46 9.57 -4.30
C ARG A 398 12.70 9.78 -5.62
N ARG A 399 11.73 10.68 -5.64
CA ARG A 399 10.91 11.06 -6.80
C ARG A 399 10.44 12.49 -6.67
N ASP A 400 10.02 13.07 -7.77
CA ASP A 400 9.41 14.39 -7.75
C ASP A 400 8.13 14.37 -6.89
N LEU A 401 7.97 15.42 -6.09
CA LEU A 401 6.81 15.59 -5.25
C LEU A 401 5.77 16.45 -5.96
N PRO A 402 4.48 16.07 -5.93
CA PRO A 402 3.41 16.98 -6.31
C PRO A 402 3.47 18.28 -5.50
N ALA A 403 3.08 19.39 -6.13
CA ALA A 403 3.13 20.71 -5.49
C ALA A 403 2.37 20.76 -4.15
N ALA A 404 1.23 20.09 -4.06
CA ALA A 404 0.45 19.96 -2.82
C ALA A 404 1.21 19.29 -1.66
N GLN A 405 2.29 18.55 -1.94
CA GLN A 405 3.13 17.91 -0.93
C GLN A 405 4.40 18.71 -0.62
N ARG A 406 4.71 19.76 -1.37
CA ARG A 406 5.87 20.62 -1.13
C ARG A 406 5.55 21.64 -0.04
N LEU A 407 6.58 22.04 0.69
CA LEU A 407 6.54 23.22 1.57
C LEU A 407 7.17 24.38 0.83
N PRO A 408 6.61 25.59 0.92
CA PRO A 408 7.19 26.78 0.28
C PRO A 408 8.58 27.08 0.85
N GLY A 409 9.50 27.52 0.00
CA GLY A 409 10.87 27.88 0.39
C GLY A 409 11.76 26.69 0.80
N ILE A 410 11.43 25.48 0.40
CA ILE A 410 12.24 24.27 0.58
C ILE A 410 12.73 23.78 -0.79
N GLU A 411 14.03 23.53 -0.91
CA GLU A 411 14.65 22.94 -2.10
C GLU A 411 14.47 21.40 -2.06
N TYR A 412 13.75 20.83 -3.03
CA TYR A 412 13.63 19.38 -3.17
C TYR A 412 14.52 18.90 -4.31
N VAL A 413 15.45 17.96 -4.00
CA VAL A 413 16.42 17.42 -4.94
C VAL A 413 16.20 15.92 -5.10
N ARG A 414 16.13 15.44 -6.33
CA ARG A 414 15.96 14.01 -6.60
C ARG A 414 17.23 13.24 -6.27
N ALA A 415 17.18 12.38 -5.24
CA ALA A 415 18.27 11.50 -4.83
C ALA A 415 17.74 10.32 -4.02
N ASP A 416 18.29 9.12 -4.24
CA ASP A 416 18.06 7.94 -3.41
C ASP A 416 19.32 7.60 -2.63
N LEU A 417 19.29 7.79 -1.32
CA LEU A 417 20.42 7.54 -0.44
C LEU A 417 20.82 6.05 -0.37
N GLY A 418 19.90 5.13 -0.74
CA GLY A 418 20.21 3.70 -0.81
C GLY A 418 21.09 3.31 -1.99
N ASP A 419 21.24 4.21 -2.94
CA ASP A 419 22.12 4.10 -4.11
C ASP A 419 23.36 5.03 -3.93
N ASP A 420 23.99 5.46 -5.00
CA ASP A 420 25.07 6.46 -4.91
C ASP A 420 24.51 7.86 -4.60
N VAL A 421 25.10 8.53 -3.62
CA VAL A 421 24.73 9.88 -3.22
C VAL A 421 25.54 10.86 -4.07
N PRO A 422 24.89 11.65 -4.96
CA PRO A 422 25.60 12.58 -5.83
C PRO A 422 26.22 13.72 -5.03
N ASP A 423 27.44 14.11 -5.36
CA ASP A 423 28.16 15.17 -4.67
C ASP A 423 27.42 16.52 -4.77
N SER A 424 26.67 16.76 -5.84
CA SER A 424 25.81 17.95 -5.99
C SER A 424 24.78 18.11 -4.87
N LEU A 425 24.35 17.02 -4.23
CA LEU A 425 23.44 17.08 -3.08
C LEU A 425 24.06 17.76 -1.87
N LEU A 426 25.39 17.64 -1.71
CA LEU A 426 26.17 18.16 -0.56
C LEU A 426 26.90 19.44 -0.86
N GLN A 427 26.84 19.95 -2.09
CA GLN A 427 27.47 21.25 -2.44
C GLN A 427 26.90 22.38 -1.59
N HIS A 428 27.79 23.16 -0.96
CA HIS A 428 27.47 24.29 -0.08
C HIS A 428 26.57 23.92 1.11
N VAL A 429 26.61 22.66 1.58
CA VAL A 429 25.92 22.21 2.78
C VAL A 429 26.81 22.44 4.00
N ASP A 430 26.30 23.19 4.99
CA ASP A 430 27.00 23.50 6.23
C ASP A 430 26.66 22.46 7.33
N LEU A 431 25.47 21.86 7.27
CA LEU A 431 24.96 20.96 8.28
C LEU A 431 24.06 19.87 7.64
N VAL A 432 24.21 18.65 8.07
CA VAL A 432 23.29 17.54 7.73
C VAL A 432 22.43 17.19 8.92
N VAL A 433 21.10 17.12 8.70
CA VAL A 433 20.13 16.53 9.64
C VAL A 433 19.66 15.22 9.03
N HIS A 434 20.10 14.09 9.60
CA HIS A 434 19.78 12.77 9.07
C HIS A 434 18.61 12.12 9.81
N ALA A 435 17.39 12.34 9.29
CA ALA A 435 16.15 11.77 9.84
C ALA A 435 15.55 10.64 8.97
N ALA A 436 16.14 10.37 7.81
CA ALA A 436 15.67 9.28 6.95
C ALA A 436 15.90 7.92 7.60
N ALA A 437 14.87 7.07 7.60
CA ALA A 437 14.95 5.66 7.98
C ALA A 437 13.76 4.90 7.43
N GLU A 438 13.93 3.60 7.22
CA GLU A 438 12.81 2.70 6.98
C GLU A 438 12.09 2.42 8.30
N THR A 439 10.76 2.57 8.31
CA THR A 439 9.94 2.35 9.51
C THR A 439 9.05 1.11 9.40
N ALA A 440 8.88 0.57 8.18
CA ALA A 440 8.05 -0.58 7.88
C ALA A 440 8.67 -1.33 6.70
N GLY A 441 8.56 -2.64 6.67
CA GLY A 441 9.09 -3.45 5.60
C GLY A 441 9.87 -4.67 6.12
N GLU A 442 10.45 -5.42 5.19
CA GLU A 442 11.27 -6.58 5.50
C GLU A 442 12.72 -6.17 5.82
N ARG A 443 13.53 -7.13 6.26
CA ARG A 443 14.93 -6.89 6.61
C ARG A 443 15.72 -6.19 5.50
N ALA A 444 15.54 -6.62 4.26
CA ALA A 444 16.24 -6.06 3.10
C ALA A 444 15.90 -4.57 2.87
N ASP A 445 14.66 -4.16 3.12
CA ASP A 445 14.25 -2.76 3.03
C ASP A 445 14.96 -1.90 4.08
N HIS A 446 15.06 -2.40 5.32
CA HIS A 446 15.77 -1.72 6.39
C HIS A 446 17.28 -1.65 6.15
N GLU A 447 17.86 -2.71 5.60
CA GLU A 447 19.27 -2.74 5.22
C GLU A 447 19.60 -1.70 4.15
N ARG A 448 18.78 -1.62 3.07
CA ARG A 448 18.97 -0.65 1.98
C ARG A 448 18.67 0.79 2.43
N ASN A 449 17.48 1.01 3.01
CA ASN A 449 16.92 2.35 3.21
C ASN A 449 17.34 2.99 4.55
N THR A 450 18.02 2.25 5.43
CA THR A 450 18.55 2.80 6.69
C THR A 450 20.06 2.59 6.78
N ILE A 451 20.57 1.34 6.76
CA ILE A 451 21.99 1.07 6.99
C ILE A 451 22.82 1.59 5.82
N ARG A 452 22.56 1.12 4.60
CA ARG A 452 23.29 1.53 3.40
C ARG A 452 23.10 3.02 3.12
N ALA A 453 21.87 3.54 3.23
CA ALA A 453 21.59 4.96 3.04
C ALA A 453 22.39 5.85 4.01
N THR A 454 22.55 5.44 5.27
CA THR A 454 23.38 6.16 6.25
C THR A 454 24.85 6.08 5.86
N SER A 455 25.37 4.89 5.50
CA SER A 455 26.77 4.73 5.09
C SER A 455 27.10 5.59 3.87
N ASN A 456 26.29 5.52 2.82
CA ASN A 456 26.46 6.29 1.60
C ASN A 456 26.46 7.82 1.87
N LEU A 457 25.57 8.28 2.75
CA LEU A 457 25.53 9.68 3.16
C LEU A 457 26.80 10.10 3.90
N LEU A 458 27.27 9.30 4.85
CA LEU A 458 28.50 9.57 5.61
C LEU A 458 29.73 9.61 4.70
N ASP A 459 29.81 8.72 3.71
CA ASP A 459 30.91 8.71 2.74
C ASP A 459 30.84 9.92 1.81
N ALA A 460 29.64 10.33 1.38
CA ALA A 460 29.45 11.55 0.59
C ALA A 460 29.80 12.82 1.39
N MET A 461 29.45 12.88 2.68
CA MET A 461 29.86 13.95 3.58
C MET A 461 31.39 14.07 3.62
N GLY A 462 32.11 12.93 3.74
CA GLY A 462 33.59 12.91 3.71
C GLY A 462 34.17 13.44 2.39
N ARG A 463 33.63 13.02 1.25
CA ARG A 463 34.06 13.48 -0.09
C ARG A 463 33.86 14.98 -0.28
N ASN A 464 32.82 15.55 0.33
CA ASN A 464 32.45 16.97 0.17
C ASN A 464 32.88 17.85 1.36
N ALA A 465 33.70 17.33 2.28
CA ALA A 465 34.21 18.03 3.47
C ALA A 465 33.09 18.60 4.38
N VAL A 466 31.90 18.01 4.35
CA VAL A 466 30.78 18.37 5.24
C VAL A 466 30.97 17.67 6.57
N ARG A 467 31.20 18.42 7.66
CA ARG A 467 31.55 17.83 8.95
C ARG A 467 30.40 17.70 9.93
N ARG A 468 29.45 18.65 9.97
CA ARG A 468 28.42 18.72 11.00
C ARG A 468 27.23 17.80 10.69
N LEU A 469 26.96 16.87 11.62
CA LEU A 469 25.85 15.91 11.50
C LEU A 469 24.98 15.89 12.77
N ILE A 470 23.68 16.17 12.60
CA ILE A 470 22.66 15.83 13.59
C ILE A 470 22.02 14.51 13.14
N ASN A 471 22.33 13.44 13.87
CA ASN A 471 21.77 12.11 13.59
C ASN A 471 20.50 11.86 14.41
N ILE A 472 19.41 11.62 13.75
CA ILE A 472 18.12 11.28 14.40
C ILE A 472 18.02 9.78 14.57
N SER A 473 18.21 9.33 15.80
CA SER A 473 18.13 7.92 16.21
C SER A 473 16.84 7.64 17.01
N SER A 474 16.81 6.58 17.76
CA SER A 474 15.68 6.19 18.60
C SER A 474 16.14 5.65 19.95
N VAL A 475 15.45 5.97 21.02
CA VAL A 475 15.71 5.34 22.34
C VAL A 475 15.59 3.82 22.29
N ALA A 476 14.89 3.27 21.31
CA ALA A 476 14.75 1.83 21.12
C ALA A 476 16.07 1.11 20.79
N VAL A 477 17.13 1.83 20.36
CA VAL A 477 18.45 1.24 20.09
C VAL A 477 19.18 0.82 21.37
N LEU A 478 18.81 1.39 22.52
CA LEU A 478 19.46 1.11 23.79
C LEU A 478 19.15 -0.31 24.26
N LYS A 479 20.17 -0.98 24.81
CA LYS A 479 20.06 -2.33 25.34
C LYS A 479 19.50 -2.30 26.76
N PRO A 480 18.31 -2.87 27.03
CA PRO A 480 17.81 -2.99 28.40
C PRO A 480 18.71 -3.92 29.24
N ASP A 481 19.14 -3.46 30.39
CA ASP A 481 19.99 -4.21 31.31
C ASP A 481 19.22 -5.13 32.29
N GLY A 482 17.90 -5.06 32.30
CA GLY A 482 17.02 -5.83 33.19
C GLY A 482 16.94 -5.28 34.62
N SER A 483 17.66 -4.20 34.94
CA SER A 483 17.66 -3.59 36.29
C SER A 483 16.37 -2.85 36.63
N GLY A 484 15.55 -2.49 35.61
CA GLY A 484 14.37 -1.64 35.76
C GLY A 484 14.70 -0.17 35.99
N LYS A 485 15.99 0.22 36.00
CA LYS A 485 16.41 1.62 36.08
C LYS A 485 16.24 2.31 34.74
N PRO A 486 16.07 3.66 34.71
CA PRO A 486 16.04 4.41 33.47
C PRO A 486 17.35 4.26 32.68
N LEU A 487 17.21 3.97 31.38
CA LEU A 487 18.34 3.95 30.45
C LEU A 487 18.82 5.38 30.19
N ARG A 488 20.14 5.56 30.24
CA ARG A 488 20.79 6.87 30.06
C ARG A 488 21.41 6.97 28.67
N GLU A 489 21.95 8.14 28.35
CA GLU A 489 22.61 8.39 27.07
C GLU A 489 23.85 7.53 26.84
N ASP A 490 24.57 7.18 27.92
CA ASP A 490 25.74 6.30 27.94
C ASP A 490 25.42 4.79 27.97
N SER A 491 24.13 4.43 28.07
CA SER A 491 23.72 3.02 28.04
C SER A 491 24.10 2.36 26.70
N PRO A 492 24.53 1.07 26.71
CA PRO A 492 24.98 0.37 25.51
C PRO A 492 23.92 0.31 24.41
N VAL A 493 24.36 0.40 23.15
CA VAL A 493 23.53 0.22 21.95
C VAL A 493 23.49 -1.27 21.58
N ASP A 494 22.30 -1.76 21.21
CA ASP A 494 22.03 -3.16 20.87
C ASP A 494 22.05 -3.37 19.34
N SER A 495 23.24 -3.26 18.74
CA SER A 495 23.44 -3.32 17.28
C SER A 495 23.34 -4.73 16.69
N ASP A 496 23.52 -5.78 17.51
CA ASP A 496 23.66 -7.15 17.01
C ASP A 496 22.39 -7.99 17.17
N ASN A 497 21.34 -7.42 17.76
CA ASN A 497 20.12 -8.14 18.13
C ASN A 497 18.97 -7.96 17.16
N LEU A 498 18.92 -8.77 16.10
CA LEU A 498 17.77 -8.89 15.20
C LEU A 498 16.48 -9.34 15.89
N GLY A 499 16.57 -9.94 17.07
CA GLY A 499 15.40 -10.42 17.84
C GLY A 499 14.47 -9.29 18.30
N ARG A 500 14.95 -8.03 18.36
CA ARG A 500 14.13 -6.83 18.64
C ARG A 500 13.45 -6.23 17.41
N GLY A 501 13.65 -6.83 16.25
CA GLY A 501 13.05 -6.45 14.98
C GLY A 501 14.00 -5.66 14.07
N PRO A 502 13.71 -5.68 12.76
CA PRO A 502 14.61 -5.10 11.73
C PRO A 502 14.80 -3.59 11.88
N TYR A 503 13.80 -2.86 12.37
CA TYR A 503 13.90 -1.42 12.62
C TYR A 503 14.95 -1.08 13.69
N VAL A 504 14.90 -1.77 14.84
CA VAL A 504 15.83 -1.53 15.97
C VAL A 504 17.25 -1.87 15.55
N TRP A 505 17.44 -3.02 14.92
CA TRP A 505 18.71 -3.45 14.39
C TRP A 505 19.30 -2.42 13.40
N ALA A 506 18.52 -1.98 12.42
CA ALA A 506 19.00 -1.05 11.40
C ALA A 506 19.36 0.32 11.98
N LYS A 507 18.52 0.86 12.89
CA LYS A 507 18.81 2.15 13.56
C LYS A 507 20.04 2.06 14.47
N ALA A 508 20.22 0.98 15.19
CA ALA A 508 21.38 0.76 16.04
C ALA A 508 22.68 0.65 15.21
N THR A 509 22.64 -0.13 14.11
CA THR A 509 23.78 -0.28 13.20
C THR A 509 24.14 1.08 12.53
N ALA A 510 23.15 1.86 12.11
CA ALA A 510 23.36 3.17 11.52
C ALA A 510 23.96 4.18 12.54
N GLU A 511 23.49 4.16 13.80
CA GLU A 511 24.05 5.01 14.84
C GLU A 511 25.51 4.66 15.15
N VAL A 512 25.83 3.37 15.26
CA VAL A 512 27.23 2.91 15.46
C VAL A 512 28.13 3.35 14.30
N ALA A 513 27.64 3.31 13.06
CA ALA A 513 28.40 3.79 11.90
C ALA A 513 28.72 5.30 11.99
N ALA A 514 27.76 6.13 12.41
CA ALA A 514 27.93 7.56 12.59
C ALA A 514 28.94 7.86 13.74
N VAL A 515 28.81 7.14 14.86
CA VAL A 515 29.73 7.28 16.02
C VAL A 515 31.17 6.94 15.61
N ARG A 516 31.39 5.83 14.88
CA ARG A 516 32.74 5.47 14.38
C ARG A 516 33.36 6.54 13.49
N LYS A 517 32.56 7.17 12.61
CA LYS A 517 33.03 8.29 11.78
C LYS A 517 33.40 9.52 12.62
N ALA A 518 32.70 9.79 13.71
CA ALA A 518 33.00 10.86 14.64
C ALA A 518 34.27 10.57 15.45
N GLU A 519 34.45 9.34 15.94
CA GLU A 519 35.66 8.91 16.67
C GLU A 519 36.93 9.03 15.83
N THR A 520 36.86 8.88 14.51
CA THR A 520 37.99 9.08 13.59
C THR A 520 38.19 10.56 13.22
N GLY A 521 37.42 11.49 13.79
CA GLY A 521 37.52 12.94 13.52
C GLY A 521 37.02 13.36 12.15
N GLN A 522 36.33 12.47 11.41
CA GLN A 522 35.80 12.78 10.07
C GLN A 522 34.55 13.65 10.12
N ILE A 523 33.75 13.54 11.17
CA ILE A 523 32.53 14.32 11.38
C ILE A 523 32.40 14.82 12.83
N ASP A 524 31.73 15.94 13.00
CA ASP A 524 31.29 16.48 14.28
C ASP A 524 29.81 16.03 14.49
N LEU A 525 29.57 15.11 15.45
CA LEU A 525 28.31 14.42 15.61
C LEU A 525 27.48 14.96 16.78
N ARG A 526 26.20 15.15 16.54
CA ARG A 526 25.15 15.28 17.58
C ARG A 526 24.09 14.19 17.35
N THR A 527 23.77 13.39 18.36
CA THR A 527 22.78 12.32 18.24
C THR A 527 21.56 12.62 19.11
N ILE A 528 20.37 12.64 18.47
CA ILE A 528 19.09 12.78 19.15
C ILE A 528 18.36 11.45 19.02
N ARG A 529 18.25 10.70 20.12
CA ARG A 529 17.47 9.47 20.21
C ARG A 529 16.04 9.79 20.61
N LEU A 530 15.13 9.70 19.69
CA LEU A 530 13.73 10.04 19.91
C LEU A 530 12.98 8.91 20.63
N GLY A 531 12.14 9.27 21.60
CA GLY A 531 11.05 8.43 22.04
C GLY A 531 10.06 8.14 20.92
N PRO A 532 9.11 7.19 21.09
CA PRO A 532 8.03 7.00 20.14
C PRO A 532 7.35 8.34 19.81
N LEU A 533 7.36 8.71 18.52
CA LEU A 533 6.81 9.99 18.08
C LEU A 533 5.30 10.02 18.21
N VAL A 534 4.79 11.14 18.70
CA VAL A 534 3.35 11.44 18.83
C VAL A 534 3.09 12.80 18.19
N ASP A 535 2.19 12.83 17.22
CA ASP A 535 1.61 14.06 16.71
C ASP A 535 0.32 14.33 17.51
N TYR A 536 0.30 15.39 18.30
CA TYR A 536 -0.87 15.72 19.13
C TYR A 536 -1.98 16.43 18.35
N ASP A 537 -1.67 17.00 17.18
CA ASP A 537 -2.66 17.64 16.31
C ASP A 537 -3.41 16.62 15.45
N ASN A 538 -2.69 15.55 15.00
CA ASN A 538 -3.26 14.42 14.27
C ASN A 538 -3.01 13.12 15.06
N PHE A 539 -3.64 13.03 16.22
CA PHE A 539 -3.31 12.01 17.21
C PHE A 539 -3.55 10.58 16.71
N THR A 540 -2.46 9.83 16.64
CA THR A 540 -2.47 8.38 16.48
C THR A 540 -1.78 7.74 17.68
N PRO A 541 -2.37 6.69 18.29
CA PRO A 541 -1.79 6.11 19.50
C PRO A 541 -0.44 5.48 19.20
N PRO A 542 0.60 5.75 20.01
CA PRO A 542 1.88 5.09 19.86
C PRO A 542 1.73 3.57 20.04
N GLY A 543 2.46 2.78 19.25
CA GLY A 543 2.27 1.33 19.20
C GLY A 543 2.38 0.62 20.54
N ARG A 544 3.14 1.18 21.52
CA ARG A 544 3.28 0.64 22.87
C ARG A 544 2.11 0.97 23.81
N LEU A 545 1.20 1.85 23.43
CA LEU A 545 -0.02 2.15 24.20
C LEU A 545 -1.00 0.97 24.18
N GLY A 546 -1.18 0.37 23.01
CA GLY A 546 -2.13 -0.72 22.78
C GLY A 546 -2.38 -0.99 21.30
N ARG A 547 -3.46 -1.73 21.04
CA ARG A 547 -3.92 -2.06 19.68
C ARG A 547 -5.43 -1.92 19.57
N GLU A 548 -5.87 -1.42 18.44
CA GLU A 548 -7.28 -1.38 18.08
C GLU A 548 -7.69 -2.70 17.41
N VAL A 549 -8.79 -3.28 17.90
CA VAL A 549 -9.44 -4.49 17.35
C VAL A 549 -10.92 -4.18 17.22
N ALA A 550 -11.39 -3.98 16.02
CA ALA A 550 -12.74 -3.50 15.72
C ALA A 550 -13.05 -2.17 16.47
N ARG A 551 -14.04 -2.14 17.36
CA ARG A 551 -14.39 -0.97 18.19
C ARG A 551 -13.81 -1.04 19.61
N LEU A 552 -12.85 -1.92 19.84
CA LEU A 552 -12.21 -2.10 21.13
C LEU A 552 -10.73 -1.69 21.03
N PHE A 553 -10.32 -0.72 21.83
CA PHE A 553 -8.91 -0.43 22.02
C PHE A 553 -8.39 -1.22 23.23
N VAL A 554 -7.50 -2.17 22.97
CA VAL A 554 -6.87 -2.96 24.01
C VAL A 554 -5.59 -2.26 24.44
N GLY A 555 -5.68 -1.52 25.54
CA GLY A 555 -4.56 -0.82 26.16
C GLY A 555 -3.69 -1.79 26.97
N MET A 556 -2.36 -1.63 26.87
CA MET A 556 -1.39 -2.47 27.54
C MET A 556 -0.87 -1.78 28.82
N GLY A 557 -0.85 -2.52 29.95
CA GLY A 557 -0.46 -1.99 31.26
C GLY A 557 -1.61 -1.37 32.01
N THR A 558 -1.34 -0.33 32.80
CA THR A 558 -2.33 0.39 33.62
C THR A 558 -2.46 1.85 33.15
N ARG A 559 -3.60 2.48 33.35
CA ARG A 559 -3.83 3.90 33.00
C ARG A 559 -2.83 4.87 33.67
N ARG A 560 -2.39 4.54 34.89
CA ARG A 560 -1.45 5.37 35.68
C ARG A 560 0.00 5.22 35.24
N GLY A 561 0.34 4.16 34.48
CA GLY A 561 1.70 3.91 34.03
C GLY A 561 2.15 4.98 32.99
N ALA A 562 3.31 5.55 33.20
CA ALA A 562 3.91 6.47 32.24
C ALA A 562 4.31 5.76 30.94
N LEU A 563 4.32 6.49 29.83
CA LEU A 563 4.81 6.05 28.54
C LEU A 563 5.76 7.10 27.98
N SER A 564 7.05 6.74 27.89
CA SER A 564 8.05 7.63 27.30
C SER A 564 7.73 7.83 25.81
N VAL A 565 7.34 9.05 25.46
CA VAL A 565 7.04 9.48 24.08
C VAL A 565 7.78 10.78 23.79
N CYS A 566 7.83 11.19 22.54
CA CYS A 566 8.33 12.48 22.11
C CYS A 566 7.31 13.11 21.15
N SER A 567 6.88 14.36 21.40
CA SER A 567 6.02 15.03 20.44
C SER A 567 6.81 15.45 19.20
N VAL A 568 6.15 15.40 18.06
CA VAL A 568 6.72 15.83 16.77
C VAL A 568 7.15 17.31 16.84
N ALA A 569 6.33 18.15 17.50
CA ALA A 569 6.63 19.56 17.67
C ALA A 569 7.86 19.82 18.54
N THR A 570 7.98 19.10 19.67
CA THR A 570 9.16 19.17 20.56
C THR A 570 10.43 18.69 19.81
N ALA A 571 10.32 17.57 19.09
CA ALA A 571 11.46 17.06 18.31
C ALA A 571 11.93 18.07 17.24
N ALA A 572 11.02 18.68 16.49
CA ALA A 572 11.35 19.69 15.51
C ALA A 572 11.97 20.96 16.13
N ALA A 573 11.45 21.41 17.29
CA ALA A 573 12.01 22.56 18.02
C ALA A 573 13.44 22.30 18.53
N VAL A 574 13.68 21.12 19.07
CA VAL A 574 15.02 20.69 19.53
C VAL A 574 15.99 20.56 18.35
N ILE A 575 15.60 19.96 17.24
CA ILE A 575 16.44 19.86 16.04
C ILE A 575 16.80 21.27 15.53
N ARG A 576 15.84 22.19 15.49
CA ARG A 576 16.08 23.59 15.13
C ARG A 576 17.06 24.26 16.09
N SER A 577 16.95 24.05 17.39
CA SER A 577 17.88 24.60 18.40
C SER A 577 19.29 24.04 18.20
N TYR A 578 19.44 22.74 17.96
CA TYR A 578 20.71 22.10 17.66
C TYR A 578 21.36 22.64 16.38
N ALA A 579 20.56 22.89 15.35
CA ALA A 579 21.04 23.50 14.12
C ALA A 579 21.47 24.96 14.31
N GLY A 580 20.83 25.69 15.21
CA GLY A 580 21.13 27.09 15.52
C GLY A 580 22.38 27.28 16.37
N ASP A 581 22.69 26.34 17.24
CA ASP A 581 23.82 26.36 18.16
C ASP A 581 24.45 24.97 18.29
N PHE A 582 24.99 24.49 17.18
CA PHE A 582 25.50 23.13 17.05
C PHE A 582 26.61 22.82 18.04
N ASP A 583 27.53 23.79 18.26
CA ASP A 583 28.75 23.56 19.03
C ASP A 583 28.44 23.42 20.54
N GLN A 584 27.44 24.14 21.04
CA GLN A 584 26.97 24.09 22.45
C GLN A 584 25.96 22.99 22.74
N ALA A 585 25.36 22.40 21.66
CA ALA A 585 24.38 21.36 21.82
C ALA A 585 25.00 20.10 22.45
N PRO A 586 24.33 19.42 23.40
CA PRO A 586 24.78 18.15 23.95
C PRO A 586 25.11 17.13 22.87
N PRO A 587 26.21 16.36 22.99
CA PRO A 587 26.61 15.38 21.99
C PRO A 587 25.57 14.27 21.79
N MET A 588 24.79 13.96 22.85
CA MET A 588 23.78 12.93 22.81
C MET A 588 22.63 13.28 23.76
N VAL A 589 21.38 13.00 23.33
CA VAL A 589 20.17 13.15 24.16
C VAL A 589 19.16 12.06 23.88
N ASN A 590 18.59 11.48 24.93
CA ASN A 590 17.38 10.64 24.86
C ASN A 590 16.14 11.55 24.94
N LEU A 591 15.67 12.02 23.79
CA LEU A 591 14.61 13.02 23.75
C LEU A 591 13.25 12.38 23.97
N ILE A 592 12.72 12.56 25.16
CA ILE A 592 11.40 12.18 25.63
C ILE A 592 10.72 13.37 26.28
N GLU A 593 9.40 13.35 26.38
CA GLU A 593 8.66 14.36 27.15
C GLU A 593 8.95 14.22 28.65
N VAL A 594 9.12 15.35 29.31
CA VAL A 594 9.38 15.43 30.74
C VAL A 594 8.43 16.48 31.35
N PRO A 595 7.46 16.06 32.20
CA PRO A 595 7.17 14.68 32.62
C PRO A 595 6.58 13.83 31.48
N ALA A 596 6.86 12.53 31.50
CA ALA A 596 6.27 11.61 30.53
C ALA A 596 4.76 11.45 30.76
N PRO A 597 3.93 11.52 29.72
CA PRO A 597 2.49 11.37 29.85
C PRO A 597 2.12 9.96 30.34
N THR A 598 1.02 9.86 31.06
CA THR A 598 0.46 8.58 31.45
C THR A 598 -0.25 7.90 30.28
N ARG A 599 -0.37 6.59 30.32
CA ARG A 599 -1.13 5.82 29.33
C ARG A 599 -2.62 6.24 29.32
N GLY A 600 -3.13 6.69 30.48
CA GLY A 600 -4.48 7.23 30.63
C GLY A 600 -4.69 8.51 29.84
N GLU A 601 -3.79 9.50 29.97
CA GLU A 601 -3.84 10.75 29.24
C GLU A 601 -3.78 10.54 27.72
N LEU A 602 -2.89 9.65 27.24
CA LEU A 602 -2.83 9.31 25.83
C LEU A 602 -4.10 8.59 25.34
N ALA A 603 -4.70 7.75 26.16
CA ALA A 603 -5.96 7.08 25.83
C ALA A 603 -7.15 8.05 25.83
N ASP A 604 -7.16 9.05 26.72
CA ASP A 604 -8.21 10.07 26.75
C ASP A 604 -8.12 10.99 25.52
N ARG A 605 -6.92 11.31 25.03
CA ARG A 605 -6.74 11.96 23.74
C ARG A 605 -7.26 11.10 22.57
N LEU A 606 -6.99 9.79 22.57
CA LEU A 606 -7.54 8.89 21.57
C LEU A 606 -9.06 8.85 21.62
N ARG A 607 -9.64 8.85 22.82
CA ARG A 607 -11.10 8.90 23.00
C ARG A 607 -11.72 10.20 22.48
N ALA A 608 -11.04 11.32 22.59
CA ALA A 608 -11.49 12.60 22.06
C ALA A 608 -11.57 12.59 20.51
N VAL A 609 -10.62 11.94 19.85
CA VAL A 609 -10.60 11.79 18.39
C VAL A 609 -11.50 10.64 17.92
N ARG A 610 -11.64 9.57 18.72
CA ARG A 610 -12.38 8.35 18.41
C ARG A 610 -13.36 8.00 19.55
N PRO A 611 -14.48 8.74 19.68
CA PRO A 611 -15.47 8.51 20.74
C PRO A 611 -16.21 7.18 20.61
N ASP A 612 -16.17 6.56 19.45
CA ASP A 612 -16.75 5.25 19.14
C ASP A 612 -16.00 4.07 19.78
N LEU A 613 -14.77 4.28 20.26
CA LEU A 613 -13.94 3.22 20.81
C LEU A 613 -14.29 2.89 22.27
N ARG A 614 -14.38 1.59 22.56
CA ARG A 614 -14.39 1.06 23.92
C ARG A 614 -12.95 0.73 24.32
N PHE A 615 -12.61 0.91 25.62
CA PHE A 615 -11.25 0.68 26.11
C PHE A 615 -11.22 -0.48 27.09
N LEU A 616 -10.35 -1.45 26.84
CA LEU A 616 -10.02 -2.55 27.74
C LEU A 616 -8.53 -2.48 28.09
N TRP A 617 -8.19 -2.53 29.36
CA TRP A 617 -6.81 -2.50 29.83
C TRP A 617 -6.35 -3.89 30.24
N LEU A 618 -5.23 -4.34 29.68
CA LEU A 618 -4.57 -5.60 30.05
C LEU A 618 -3.31 -5.31 30.86
N PRO A 619 -3.31 -5.62 32.18
CA PRO A 619 -2.11 -5.51 33.02
C PRO A 619 -0.94 -6.33 32.44
N PHE A 620 0.29 -5.85 32.61
CA PHE A 620 1.49 -6.53 32.04
C PHE A 620 1.65 -8.01 32.44
N PRO A 621 1.31 -8.46 33.67
CA PRO A 621 1.33 -9.89 34.00
C PRO A 621 0.39 -10.72 33.10
N VAL A 622 -0.79 -10.19 32.77
CA VAL A 622 -1.75 -10.85 31.86
C VAL A 622 -1.19 -10.89 30.44
N VAL A 623 -0.62 -9.77 29.96
CA VAL A 623 0.04 -9.72 28.64
C VAL A 623 1.16 -10.75 28.52
N ARG A 624 1.95 -10.92 29.58
CA ARG A 624 3.04 -11.91 29.66
C ARG A 624 2.51 -13.34 29.58
N ALA A 625 1.45 -13.65 30.32
CA ALA A 625 0.82 -14.97 30.32
C ALA A 625 0.22 -15.31 28.96
N LEU A 626 -0.54 -14.37 28.37
CA LEU A 626 -1.12 -14.53 27.04
C LEU A 626 -0.05 -14.65 25.94
N GLY A 627 1.03 -13.89 26.04
CA GLY A 627 2.17 -13.98 25.13
C GLY A 627 2.86 -15.34 25.18
N ALA A 628 3.05 -15.89 26.37
CA ALA A 628 3.61 -17.24 26.55
C ALA A 628 2.70 -18.34 25.98
N ALA A 629 1.39 -18.27 26.24
CA ALA A 629 0.40 -19.20 25.69
C ALA A 629 0.36 -19.13 24.16
N LEU A 630 0.33 -17.93 23.58
CA LEU A 630 0.34 -17.73 22.14
C LEU A 630 1.62 -18.26 21.49
N LYS A 631 2.77 -18.06 22.13
CA LYS A 631 4.06 -18.58 21.64
C LYS A 631 4.08 -20.11 21.58
N ILE A 632 3.51 -20.79 22.59
CA ILE A 632 3.35 -22.24 22.60
C ILE A 632 2.42 -22.67 21.46
N ALA A 633 1.24 -22.06 21.34
CA ALA A 633 0.28 -22.39 20.32
C ALA A 633 0.82 -22.17 18.88
N LEU A 634 1.59 -21.07 18.64
CA LEU A 634 2.19 -20.82 17.35
C LEU A 634 3.32 -21.79 17.00
N ARG A 635 4.09 -22.26 17.99
CA ARG A 635 5.12 -23.27 17.77
C ARG A 635 4.54 -24.62 17.35
N THR A 636 3.36 -25.00 17.87
CA THR A 636 2.67 -26.23 17.48
C THR A 636 2.07 -26.15 16.08
N VAL A 637 1.52 -24.97 15.70
CA VAL A 637 0.84 -24.79 14.41
C VAL A 637 1.81 -24.45 13.27
N ARG A 638 2.96 -23.80 13.56
CA ARG A 638 3.97 -23.34 12.58
C ARG A 638 5.38 -23.60 13.06
N PRO A 639 5.83 -24.86 13.11
CA PRO A 639 7.18 -25.18 13.54
C PRO A 639 8.23 -24.51 12.64
N GLY A 640 9.26 -23.90 13.24
CA GLY A 640 10.39 -23.30 12.51
C GLY A 640 10.25 -21.84 12.10
N LYS A 641 9.09 -21.17 12.30
CA LYS A 641 9.00 -19.72 12.09
C LYS A 641 9.29 -18.93 13.36
N PRO A 642 10.01 -17.79 13.25
CA PRO A 642 10.26 -16.93 14.42
C PRO A 642 8.94 -16.43 15.00
N THR A 643 8.74 -16.62 16.31
CA THR A 643 7.54 -16.17 17.01
C THR A 643 7.81 -14.82 17.66
N VAL A 644 6.92 -13.85 17.42
CA VAL A 644 6.97 -12.54 18.05
C VAL A 644 6.69 -12.70 19.55
N ASP A 645 7.57 -12.18 20.39
CA ASP A 645 7.32 -12.08 21.82
C ASP A 645 6.42 -10.86 22.09
N LEU A 646 5.14 -11.14 22.34
CA LEU A 646 4.13 -10.11 22.58
C LEU A 646 4.49 -9.23 23.78
N TYR A 647 5.05 -9.80 24.86
CA TYR A 647 5.43 -9.03 26.05
C TYR A 647 6.57 -8.06 25.75
N SER A 648 7.59 -8.49 25.01
CA SER A 648 8.72 -7.64 24.63
C SER A 648 8.31 -6.43 23.81
N ALA A 649 7.23 -6.55 23.00
CA ALA A 649 6.73 -5.44 22.20
C ALA A 649 6.07 -4.31 23.02
N PHE A 650 5.55 -4.63 24.23
CA PHE A 650 4.76 -3.71 25.05
C PHE A 650 5.34 -3.44 26.43
N LYS A 651 6.36 -4.18 26.88
CA LYS A 651 6.97 -4.00 28.21
C LYS A 651 7.38 -2.54 28.42
N PRO A 652 7.23 -2.01 29.64
CA PRO A 652 7.69 -0.66 29.94
C PRO A 652 9.22 -0.60 29.84
N GLU A 653 9.71 0.43 29.21
CA GLU A 653 11.12 0.84 29.22
C GLU A 653 11.14 2.30 29.62
N TYR A 654 12.03 2.63 30.56
CA TYR A 654 12.18 3.96 31.11
C TYR A 654 13.51 4.55 30.64
N TYR A 655 13.50 5.84 30.36
CA TYR A 655 14.70 6.58 29.90
C TYR A 655 14.93 7.78 30.81
N SER A 656 16.20 8.15 31.00
CA SER A 656 16.54 9.38 31.74
C SER A 656 16.08 10.59 30.94
N GLY A 657 15.42 11.53 31.61
CA GLY A 657 14.98 12.81 31.02
C GLY A 657 15.81 14.00 31.49
N GLU A 658 16.95 13.79 32.16
CA GLU A 658 17.77 14.85 32.72
C GLU A 658 18.27 15.83 31.62
N ILE A 659 18.94 15.29 30.59
CA ILE A 659 19.41 16.10 29.46
C ILE A 659 18.23 16.61 28.61
N ALA A 660 17.21 15.76 28.41
CA ALA A 660 16.02 16.15 27.64
C ALA A 660 15.31 17.36 28.25
N SER A 661 15.14 17.42 29.56
CA SER A 661 14.49 18.57 30.23
C SER A 661 15.21 19.89 29.98
N THR A 662 16.53 19.89 30.04
CA THR A 662 17.37 21.07 29.79
C THR A 662 17.30 21.49 28.31
N VAL A 663 17.40 20.51 27.41
CA VAL A 663 17.36 20.77 25.96
C VAL A 663 16.00 21.27 25.51
N ILE A 664 14.91 20.72 26.04
CA ILE A 664 13.54 21.17 25.73
C ILE A 664 13.33 22.60 26.24
N ALA A 665 13.78 22.91 27.46
CA ALA A 665 13.67 24.26 28.01
C ALA A 665 14.42 25.29 27.16
N SER A 666 15.63 24.98 26.71
CA SER A 666 16.44 25.87 25.86
C SER A 666 15.91 26.01 24.43
N ALA A 667 15.23 25.00 23.89
CA ALA A 667 14.61 25.05 22.56
C ALA A 667 13.39 26.00 22.48
N GLY A 668 12.82 26.41 23.64
CA GLY A 668 11.62 27.24 23.75
C GLY A 668 10.34 26.47 23.48
N SER A 669 9.20 27.07 23.88
CA SER A 669 7.88 26.44 23.60
C SER A 669 7.69 26.24 22.10
N PRO A 670 7.21 25.08 21.65
CA PRO A 670 6.88 24.86 20.25
C PRO A 670 5.83 25.89 19.82
N ARG A 671 6.13 26.70 18.80
CA ARG A 671 5.09 27.51 18.17
C ARG A 671 4.11 26.56 17.52
N THR A 672 2.87 26.55 17.99
CA THR A 672 1.76 25.92 17.24
C THR A 672 1.73 26.57 15.86
N VAL A 673 2.09 25.83 14.84
CA VAL A 673 1.85 26.24 13.45
C VAL A 673 0.34 26.32 13.30
N GLY A 674 -0.17 27.55 13.08
CA GLY A 674 -1.59 27.82 13.05
C GLY A 674 -2.33 26.95 12.04
N ARG A 675 -3.59 26.73 12.33
CA ARG A 675 -4.59 25.99 11.54
C ARG A 675 -4.97 26.69 10.21
N ASP A 676 -4.00 27.18 9.46
CA ASP A 676 -4.24 27.81 8.14
C ASP A 676 -3.46 27.03 7.08
N LEU A 677 -3.93 25.80 6.81
CA LEU A 677 -3.62 25.02 5.59
C LEU A 677 -4.77 24.03 5.32
#